data_9deb844528574c43bd5ab12f67cb209d
#
_entry.id   9deb844528574c43bd5ab12f67cb209d
#
_cell.length_a   1.000
_cell.length_b   1.000
_cell.length_c   1.000
_cell.angle_alpha   90.00
_cell.angle_beta   90.00
_cell.angle_gamma   90.00
#
_symmetry.space_group_name_H-M   'P 1'
#
loop_
_entity.id
_entity.type
_entity.pdbx_description
1 polymer ?
#
loop_
_entity_poly.entity_id
_entity_poly.type
_entity_poly.pdbx_seq_one_letter_code
_entity_poly.pdbx_strand_id
1 'polypeptide(L)'
;MKSDPNHYINRELSWLKFNQRVLNQAQYAKVPVLERLKFLAITSSNMDEFFMVRVGGLQLQQAQGIDAPDPSGATVTEQLDAVYARVNTIISDQYECFLNSIEPILQQEGISRVISAKANAPCKESLQRFFEQEVYPVLSPMDLDPDAPFPLLSNLGFYLCVRMASGDQDAPHRFAFIPIGKTLSRFVKLPGDRGTYNYAMLEDVVSHFVEQYYPGKRVEECIAFRVTRNADVSVREDSASDLILGMEEVLSSRRSADFVRLEIDANASEATLSFLIEKLGLDQRDVFKIPGPLDLSALMSIIEIDGFPTLRDTVWPPQRSPQIDSTKSMFENIAAQDILLCHPYESFEPVVRLVEEAANDPDVLAIKQTLYRTSRKSPIVASLKRAAELGKYVTVVVELKARFDEARNMVWARELERSGVQVIYGVRGLKTHAKICIVVRREVDGIVRYVHFGTGNYNESTSRMYSDISYLTCNESLGKDASAFFNAITGYSQPQPYELLESAPLGLRKKLISMIEEETQRSLQGQKAFIYAKLNALVDPEIIQAMYRASRAGVVVRLNIRGICCLKPGVEGLSENISVVSIVDRFLEHARIIHFCHGGQDAVFISSADWMPRSLDRRIELLTPIEDPTSKQKLIGILATYFQDNQNAWKLTADGSYERLEPIPGQSHLRAQKQLYQSSVDSVKAAELATRSKFEPHLPQQ
;
A
#
# COMPACT_ATOMS: atom_id res chain seq x y z
N MET A 1 -12.31 -29.70 -13.79
CA MET A 1 -13.73 -29.41 -13.49
C MET A 1 -13.91 -27.92 -13.61
N LYS A 2 -14.92 -27.42 -14.34
CA LYS A 2 -15.28 -26.01 -14.29
C LYS A 2 -15.70 -25.70 -12.85
N SER A 3 -15.07 -24.75 -12.19
CA SER A 3 -15.43 -24.32 -10.85
C SER A 3 -16.80 -23.66 -10.87
N ASP A 4 -17.63 -23.95 -9.87
CA ASP A 4 -18.93 -23.29 -9.72
C ASP A 4 -18.70 -21.80 -9.39
N PRO A 5 -19.23 -20.86 -10.19
CA PRO A 5 -19.10 -19.44 -9.93
C PRO A 5 -19.62 -19.02 -8.54
N ASN A 6 -20.61 -19.72 -8.01
CA ASN A 6 -21.16 -19.46 -6.68
C ASN A 6 -20.18 -19.69 -5.55
N HIS A 7 -19.06 -20.34 -5.79
CA HIS A 7 -17.99 -20.56 -4.81
C HIS A 7 -17.05 -19.37 -4.66
N TYR A 8 -17.21 -18.31 -5.43
CA TYR A 8 -16.30 -17.17 -5.39
C TYR A 8 -17.02 -15.87 -5.05
N ILE A 9 -16.28 -14.99 -4.40
CA ILE A 9 -16.65 -13.59 -4.23
C ILE A 9 -15.97 -12.80 -5.36
N ASN A 10 -16.74 -11.90 -6.01
CA ASN A 10 -16.16 -11.03 -7.03
C ASN A 10 -15.00 -10.20 -6.43
N ARG A 11 -13.92 -10.12 -7.18
CA ARG A 11 -12.67 -9.52 -6.76
C ARG A 11 -12.79 -8.02 -6.51
N GLU A 12 -13.49 -7.28 -7.38
CA GLU A 12 -13.61 -5.82 -7.30
C GLU A 12 -14.51 -5.41 -6.14
N LEU A 13 -15.61 -6.13 -5.95
CA LEU A 13 -16.50 -5.93 -4.80
C LEU A 13 -15.81 -6.29 -3.49
N SER A 14 -14.98 -7.34 -3.45
CA SER A 14 -14.16 -7.67 -2.29
C SER A 14 -13.18 -6.56 -1.95
N TRP A 15 -12.56 -5.91 -2.97
CA TRP A 15 -11.69 -4.76 -2.77
C TRP A 15 -12.46 -3.55 -2.22
N LEU A 16 -13.65 -3.26 -2.75
CA LEU A 16 -14.49 -2.16 -2.25
C LEU A 16 -14.92 -2.41 -0.80
N LYS A 17 -15.22 -3.65 -0.41
CA LYS A 17 -15.46 -4.05 0.98
C LYS A 17 -14.24 -3.84 1.87
N PHE A 18 -13.02 -4.03 1.35
CA PHE A 18 -11.81 -3.65 2.08
C PHE A 18 -11.74 -2.14 2.28
N ASN A 19 -11.96 -1.32 1.25
CA ASN A 19 -11.92 0.14 1.39
C ASN A 19 -13.02 0.65 2.33
N GLN A 20 -14.18 -0.02 2.38
CA GLN A 20 -15.21 0.25 3.38
C GLN A 20 -14.72 0.01 4.82
N ARG A 21 -13.95 -1.08 5.08
CA ARG A 21 -13.37 -1.32 6.41
C ARG A 21 -12.35 -0.24 6.80
N VAL A 22 -11.62 0.33 5.83
CA VAL A 22 -10.76 1.50 6.05
C VAL A 22 -11.61 2.72 6.45
N LEU A 23 -12.71 2.98 5.74
CA LEU A 23 -13.65 4.05 6.08
C LEU A 23 -14.31 3.84 7.45
N ASN A 24 -14.63 2.60 7.81
CA ASN A 24 -15.22 2.29 9.12
C ASN A 24 -14.28 2.66 10.29
N GLN A 25 -12.96 2.68 10.09
CA GLN A 25 -12.03 3.20 11.11
C GLN A 25 -12.19 4.73 11.27
N ALA A 26 -12.47 5.46 10.19
CA ALA A 26 -12.79 6.88 10.26
C ALA A 26 -14.13 7.14 10.98
N GLN A 27 -15.08 6.24 10.85
CA GLN A 27 -16.40 6.32 11.50
C GLN A 27 -16.37 5.92 12.98
N TYR A 28 -15.33 5.20 13.43
CA TYR A 28 -15.26 4.67 14.79
C TYR A 28 -14.88 5.73 15.81
N ALA A 29 -15.83 6.17 16.64
CA ALA A 29 -15.68 7.29 17.57
C ALA A 29 -14.59 7.11 18.64
N LYS A 30 -14.15 5.87 18.94
CA LYS A 30 -13.05 5.61 19.88
C LYS A 30 -11.65 5.90 19.31
N VAL A 31 -11.54 6.10 18.00
CA VAL A 31 -10.29 6.49 17.35
C VAL A 31 -10.13 8.02 17.49
N PRO A 32 -8.94 8.54 17.83
CA PRO A 32 -8.69 9.99 17.90
C PRO A 32 -9.02 10.68 16.58
N VAL A 33 -9.54 11.91 16.62
CA VAL A 33 -10.15 12.54 15.44
C VAL A 33 -9.17 12.77 14.28
N LEU A 34 -7.89 13.08 14.54
CA LEU A 34 -6.88 13.21 13.47
C LEU A 34 -6.53 11.85 12.85
N GLU A 35 -6.58 10.75 13.61
CA GLU A 35 -6.43 9.42 13.04
C GLU A 35 -7.68 9.02 12.22
N ARG A 36 -8.87 9.40 12.65
CA ARG A 36 -10.11 9.24 11.85
C ARG A 36 -9.99 9.99 10.52
N LEU A 37 -9.50 11.24 10.56
CA LEU A 37 -9.23 12.05 9.36
C LEU A 37 -8.21 11.36 8.43
N LYS A 38 -7.19 10.72 8.99
CA LYS A 38 -6.20 9.95 8.24
C LYS A 38 -6.83 8.76 7.50
N PHE A 39 -7.68 7.96 8.17
CA PHE A 39 -8.38 6.86 7.52
C PHE A 39 -9.33 7.34 6.42
N LEU A 40 -9.97 8.50 6.63
CA LEU A 40 -10.79 9.13 5.60
C LEU A 40 -9.97 9.52 4.36
N ALA A 41 -8.81 10.13 4.56
CA ALA A 41 -7.88 10.50 3.49
C ALA A 41 -7.32 9.27 2.75
N ILE A 42 -6.99 8.20 3.48
CA ILE A 42 -6.57 6.91 2.90
C ILE A 42 -7.69 6.30 2.05
N THR A 43 -8.95 6.36 2.51
CA THR A 43 -10.11 5.86 1.75
C THR A 43 -10.21 6.57 0.39
N SER A 44 -10.01 7.89 0.36
CA SER A 44 -10.02 8.69 -0.88
C SER A 44 -8.86 8.31 -1.81
N SER A 45 -7.63 8.24 -1.29
CA SER A 45 -6.45 7.86 -2.06
C SER A 45 -6.56 6.43 -2.63
N ASN A 46 -7.09 5.50 -1.85
CA ASN A 46 -7.37 4.14 -2.31
C ASN A 46 -8.39 4.13 -3.47
N MET A 47 -9.41 4.98 -3.39
CA MET A 47 -10.43 5.09 -4.45
C MET A 47 -9.83 5.63 -5.75
N ASP A 48 -8.91 6.60 -5.66
CA ASP A 48 -8.18 7.11 -6.83
C ASP A 48 -7.42 5.98 -7.54
N GLU A 49 -6.66 5.18 -6.80
CA GLU A 49 -5.93 4.04 -7.37
C GLU A 49 -6.88 3.01 -7.99
N PHE A 50 -8.02 2.76 -7.34
CA PHE A 50 -9.02 1.83 -7.83
C PHE A 50 -9.59 2.27 -9.17
N PHE A 51 -9.95 3.54 -9.32
CA PHE A 51 -10.43 4.08 -10.60
C PHE A 51 -9.35 4.04 -11.68
N MET A 52 -8.15 4.55 -11.37
CA MET A 52 -7.04 4.58 -12.32
C MET A 52 -6.68 3.20 -12.88
N VAL A 53 -6.87 2.15 -12.09
CA VAL A 53 -6.35 0.82 -12.42
C VAL A 53 -7.46 -0.19 -12.70
N ARG A 54 -8.44 -0.30 -11.80
CA ARG A 54 -9.43 -1.36 -11.87
C ARG A 54 -10.62 -0.98 -12.73
N VAL A 55 -11.21 0.18 -12.45
CA VAL A 55 -12.32 0.68 -13.27
C VAL A 55 -11.82 0.97 -14.69
N GLY A 56 -10.68 1.66 -14.83
CA GLY A 56 -10.09 1.93 -16.14
C GLY A 56 -9.78 0.66 -16.94
N GLY A 57 -9.29 -0.41 -16.26
CA GLY A 57 -9.09 -1.71 -16.91
C GLY A 57 -10.38 -2.39 -17.36
N LEU A 58 -11.45 -2.33 -16.56
CA LEU A 58 -12.78 -2.87 -16.93
C LEU A 58 -13.42 -2.07 -18.05
N GLN A 59 -13.36 -0.73 -18.03
CA GLN A 59 -13.86 0.12 -19.12
C GLN A 59 -13.11 -0.15 -20.43
N LEU A 60 -11.79 -0.36 -20.37
CA LEU A 60 -11.01 -0.71 -21.54
C LEU A 60 -11.44 -2.07 -22.12
N GLN A 61 -11.71 -3.08 -21.29
CA GLN A 61 -12.23 -4.37 -21.74
C GLN A 61 -13.61 -4.21 -22.38
N GLN A 62 -14.51 -3.44 -21.78
CA GLN A 62 -15.83 -3.15 -22.30
C GLN A 62 -15.74 -2.46 -23.68
N ALA A 63 -14.87 -1.46 -23.82
CA ALA A 63 -14.64 -0.75 -25.10
C ALA A 63 -14.08 -1.66 -26.19
N GLN A 64 -13.33 -2.71 -25.81
CA GLN A 64 -12.81 -3.74 -26.72
C GLN A 64 -13.83 -4.85 -27.03
N GLY A 65 -15.04 -4.80 -26.48
CA GLY A 65 -16.07 -5.84 -26.63
C GLY A 65 -15.76 -7.14 -25.88
N ILE A 66 -14.85 -7.11 -24.91
CA ILE A 66 -14.50 -8.27 -24.06
C ILE A 66 -15.49 -8.29 -22.89
N ASP A 67 -16.40 -9.26 -22.88
CA ASP A 67 -17.40 -9.42 -21.82
C ASP A 67 -17.35 -10.83 -21.18
N ALA A 68 -16.15 -11.44 -21.17
CA ALA A 68 -15.94 -12.75 -20.55
C ALA A 68 -16.17 -12.67 -19.03
N PRO A 69 -16.95 -13.61 -18.45
CA PRO A 69 -17.20 -13.62 -17.01
C PRO A 69 -15.94 -13.93 -16.21
N ASP A 70 -15.84 -13.30 -15.03
CA ASP A 70 -14.82 -13.59 -14.03
C ASP A 70 -15.09 -14.92 -13.29
N PRO A 71 -14.22 -15.38 -12.37
CA PRO A 71 -14.46 -16.60 -11.62
C PRO A 71 -15.76 -16.59 -10.80
N SER A 72 -16.32 -15.44 -10.43
CA SER A 72 -17.62 -15.31 -9.75
C SER A 72 -18.81 -15.39 -10.71
N GLY A 73 -18.56 -15.46 -12.02
CA GLY A 73 -19.57 -15.51 -13.07
C GLY A 73 -20.06 -14.17 -13.57
N ALA A 74 -19.59 -13.06 -13.01
CA ALA A 74 -20.01 -11.72 -13.41
C ALA A 74 -19.30 -11.27 -14.70
N THR A 75 -20.06 -10.81 -15.71
CA THR A 75 -19.53 -10.17 -16.90
C THR A 75 -18.87 -8.83 -16.59
N VAL A 76 -18.11 -8.26 -17.53
CA VAL A 76 -17.47 -6.95 -17.34
C VAL A 76 -18.52 -5.86 -17.09
N THR A 77 -19.63 -5.89 -17.81
CA THR A 77 -20.73 -4.94 -17.64
C THR A 77 -21.37 -5.04 -16.27
N GLU A 78 -21.71 -6.27 -15.81
CA GLU A 78 -22.26 -6.50 -14.48
C GLU A 78 -21.30 -6.09 -13.36
N GLN A 79 -19.99 -6.32 -13.55
CA GLN A 79 -18.98 -5.87 -12.61
C GLN A 79 -18.94 -4.33 -12.51
N LEU A 80 -18.95 -3.63 -13.65
CA LEU A 80 -18.98 -2.16 -13.66
C LEU A 80 -20.21 -1.62 -12.96
N ASP A 81 -21.40 -2.12 -13.26
CA ASP A 81 -22.66 -1.67 -12.65
C ASP A 81 -22.64 -1.87 -11.12
N ALA A 82 -22.20 -3.03 -10.66
CA ALA A 82 -22.09 -3.32 -9.23
C ALA A 82 -21.00 -2.46 -8.54
N VAL A 83 -19.91 -2.18 -9.23
CA VAL A 83 -18.83 -1.31 -8.74
C VAL A 83 -19.36 0.12 -8.58
N TYR A 84 -20.00 0.70 -9.58
CA TYR A 84 -20.54 2.06 -9.51
C TYR A 84 -21.59 2.23 -8.40
N ALA A 85 -22.50 1.26 -8.27
CA ALA A 85 -23.48 1.26 -7.19
C ALA A 85 -22.81 1.28 -5.81
N ARG A 86 -21.77 0.44 -5.63
CA ARG A 86 -21.05 0.36 -4.36
C ARG A 86 -20.18 1.60 -4.09
N VAL A 87 -19.52 2.15 -5.11
CA VAL A 87 -18.72 3.37 -5.01
C VAL A 87 -19.57 4.55 -4.58
N ASN A 88 -20.76 4.74 -5.16
CA ASN A 88 -21.69 5.81 -4.75
C ASN A 88 -22.03 5.73 -3.25
N THR A 89 -22.26 4.52 -2.74
CA THR A 89 -22.51 4.32 -1.30
C THR A 89 -21.28 4.73 -0.48
N ILE A 90 -20.06 4.30 -0.88
CA ILE A 90 -18.84 4.62 -0.13
C ILE A 90 -18.57 6.13 -0.13
N ILE A 91 -18.79 6.82 -1.25
CA ILE A 91 -18.63 8.28 -1.33
C ILE A 91 -19.65 8.98 -0.41
N SER A 92 -20.91 8.56 -0.43
CA SER A 92 -21.93 9.09 0.47
C SER A 92 -21.53 8.93 1.94
N ASP A 93 -21.17 7.70 2.35
CA ASP A 93 -20.75 7.39 3.71
C ASP A 93 -19.49 8.21 4.13
N GLN A 94 -18.56 8.41 3.19
CA GLN A 94 -17.32 9.15 3.41
C GLN A 94 -17.59 10.63 3.67
N TYR A 95 -18.42 11.27 2.86
CA TYR A 95 -18.75 12.69 3.03
C TYR A 95 -19.70 12.94 4.21
N GLU A 96 -20.62 12.03 4.48
CA GLU A 96 -21.40 12.07 5.71
C GLU A 96 -20.51 12.01 6.95
N CYS A 97 -19.55 11.09 6.97
CA CYS A 97 -18.57 10.98 8.07
C CYS A 97 -17.72 12.27 8.21
N PHE A 98 -17.27 12.86 7.10
CA PHE A 98 -16.48 14.07 7.13
C PHE A 98 -17.28 15.26 7.64
N LEU A 99 -18.39 15.59 6.96
CA LEU A 99 -19.16 16.82 7.18
C LEU A 99 -19.94 16.80 8.50
N ASN A 100 -20.50 15.65 8.89
CA ASN A 100 -21.41 15.55 10.02
C ASN A 100 -20.72 15.01 11.30
N SER A 101 -19.51 14.49 11.22
CA SER A 101 -18.82 13.94 12.39
C SER A 101 -17.40 14.51 12.57
N ILE A 102 -16.50 14.35 11.61
CA ILE A 102 -15.08 14.71 11.78
C ILE A 102 -14.89 16.22 11.79
N GLU A 103 -15.40 16.95 10.79
CA GLU A 103 -15.24 18.41 10.68
C GLU A 103 -15.82 19.18 11.88
N PRO A 104 -17.03 18.85 12.42
CA PRO A 104 -17.53 19.50 13.63
C PRO A 104 -16.66 19.27 14.87
N ILE A 105 -16.11 18.04 15.03
CA ILE A 105 -15.23 17.74 16.16
C ILE A 105 -13.92 18.52 16.01
N LEU A 106 -13.32 18.56 14.82
CA LEU A 106 -12.11 19.34 14.56
C LEU A 106 -12.32 20.82 14.88
N GLN A 107 -13.48 21.38 14.50
CA GLN A 107 -13.83 22.78 14.80
C GLN A 107 -13.95 23.02 16.32
N GLN A 108 -14.54 22.11 17.06
CA GLN A 108 -14.61 22.19 18.53
C GLN A 108 -13.24 22.14 19.19
N GLU A 109 -12.33 21.38 18.60
CA GLU A 109 -10.94 21.21 19.07
C GLU A 109 -9.98 22.30 18.53
N GLY A 110 -10.52 23.33 17.84
CA GLY A 110 -9.77 24.50 17.38
C GLY A 110 -9.12 24.35 16.00
N ILE A 111 -9.49 23.34 15.21
CA ILE A 111 -9.06 23.18 13.81
C ILE A 111 -10.24 23.49 12.90
N SER A 112 -10.26 24.67 12.26
CA SER A 112 -11.44 25.17 11.55
C SER A 112 -11.17 25.46 10.08
N ARG A 113 -11.99 24.86 9.21
CA ARG A 113 -12.07 25.26 7.82
C ARG A 113 -12.95 26.51 7.69
N VAL A 114 -12.39 27.58 7.17
CA VAL A 114 -13.08 28.86 6.93
C VAL A 114 -13.50 28.94 5.48
N ILE A 115 -14.78 29.12 5.22
CA ILE A 115 -15.32 29.40 3.88
C ILE A 115 -15.08 30.88 3.60
N SER A 116 -14.41 31.22 2.48
CA SER A 116 -13.98 32.59 2.13
C SER A 116 -15.11 33.60 2.16
N ALA A 117 -16.27 33.26 1.62
CA ALA A 117 -17.46 34.13 1.64
C ALA A 117 -17.99 34.43 3.04
N LYS A 118 -17.76 33.55 4.04
CA LYS A 118 -18.22 33.66 5.43
C LYS A 118 -17.12 34.09 6.40
N ALA A 119 -15.91 34.41 5.90
CA ALA A 119 -14.77 34.77 6.71
C ALA A 119 -15.01 36.06 7.50
N ASN A 120 -14.50 36.18 8.72
CA ASN A 120 -14.48 37.40 9.51
C ASN A 120 -13.49 38.46 8.92
N ALA A 121 -13.54 39.69 9.39
CA ALA A 121 -12.74 40.78 8.82
C ALA A 121 -11.22 40.49 8.77
N PRO A 122 -10.55 39.99 9.85
CA PRO A 122 -9.12 39.67 9.80
C PRO A 122 -8.80 38.56 8.80
N CYS A 123 -9.65 37.51 8.69
CA CYS A 123 -9.47 36.43 7.73
C CYS A 123 -9.70 36.95 6.29
N LYS A 124 -10.71 37.79 6.04
CA LYS A 124 -10.95 38.38 4.72
C LYS A 124 -9.77 39.22 4.23
N GLU A 125 -9.21 40.05 5.08
CA GLU A 125 -8.02 40.84 4.74
C GLU A 125 -6.81 39.92 4.41
N SER A 126 -6.61 38.86 5.20
CA SER A 126 -5.56 37.86 4.95
C SER A 126 -5.76 37.14 3.64
N LEU A 127 -7.00 36.72 3.33
CA LEU A 127 -7.36 36.05 2.08
C LEU A 127 -7.16 36.94 0.87
N GLN A 128 -7.57 38.18 0.95
CA GLN A 128 -7.40 39.17 -0.14
C GLN A 128 -5.91 39.39 -0.43
N ARG A 129 -5.11 39.62 0.61
CA ARG A 129 -3.66 39.80 0.49
C ARG A 129 -2.99 38.57 -0.12
N PHE A 130 -3.34 37.36 0.36
CA PHE A 130 -2.84 36.13 -0.17
C PHE A 130 -3.21 35.94 -1.64
N PHE A 131 -4.46 36.23 -1.99
CA PHE A 131 -4.91 36.15 -3.39
C PHE A 131 -4.12 37.10 -4.29
N GLU A 132 -4.02 38.39 -3.92
CA GLU A 132 -3.36 39.39 -4.74
C GLU A 132 -1.84 39.18 -4.87
N GLN A 133 -1.17 38.72 -3.80
CA GLN A 133 0.29 38.60 -3.77
C GLN A 133 0.81 37.25 -4.21
N GLU A 134 0.09 36.17 -3.93
CA GLU A 134 0.59 34.81 -4.15
C GLU A 134 -0.21 34.03 -5.18
N VAL A 135 -1.52 34.22 -5.28
CA VAL A 135 -2.40 33.44 -6.17
C VAL A 135 -2.53 34.06 -7.54
N TYR A 136 -2.94 35.32 -7.60
CA TYR A 136 -3.20 36.05 -8.83
C TYR A 136 -2.01 36.07 -9.81
N PRO A 137 -0.77 36.31 -9.37
CA PRO A 137 0.38 36.28 -10.29
C PRO A 137 0.83 34.86 -10.70
N VAL A 138 0.37 33.81 -10.04
CA VAL A 138 0.81 32.42 -10.28
C VAL A 138 -0.18 31.64 -11.13
N LEU A 139 -1.47 31.79 -10.89
CA LEU A 139 -2.49 31.04 -11.61
C LEU A 139 -2.94 31.80 -12.87
N SER A 140 -2.96 31.11 -13.99
CA SER A 140 -3.40 31.66 -15.27
C SER A 140 -4.65 30.92 -15.76
N PRO A 141 -5.77 31.63 -15.93
CA PRO A 141 -6.95 31.06 -16.58
C PRO A 141 -6.66 30.62 -18.03
N MET A 142 -7.25 29.52 -18.43
CA MET A 142 -7.23 28.99 -19.79
C MET A 142 -8.63 29.19 -20.39
N ASP A 143 -8.78 30.12 -21.32
CA ASP A 143 -10.04 30.27 -22.08
C ASP A 143 -10.25 29.06 -23.00
N LEU A 144 -11.46 28.57 -23.09
CA LEU A 144 -11.79 27.42 -23.91
C LEU A 144 -12.45 27.96 -25.21
N ASP A 145 -11.63 28.07 -26.25
CA ASP A 145 -12.09 28.39 -27.56
C ASP A 145 -12.79 27.17 -28.19
N PRO A 146 -14.04 27.26 -28.65
CA PRO A 146 -14.72 26.16 -29.31
C PRO A 146 -13.97 25.57 -30.51
N ASP A 147 -13.17 26.39 -31.20
CA ASP A 147 -12.44 26.04 -32.42
C ASP A 147 -11.00 25.52 -32.10
N ALA A 148 -10.55 25.66 -30.84
CA ALA A 148 -9.24 25.20 -30.44
C ALA A 148 -9.28 23.76 -29.84
N PRO A 149 -8.18 23.00 -29.92
CA PRO A 149 -8.11 21.70 -29.28
C PRO A 149 -8.34 21.80 -27.74
N PHE A 150 -9.15 20.88 -27.21
CA PHE A 150 -9.40 20.84 -25.78
C PHE A 150 -8.09 20.64 -24.99
N PRO A 151 -7.85 21.40 -23.90
CA PRO A 151 -6.60 21.35 -23.18
C PRO A 151 -6.36 19.97 -22.55
N LEU A 152 -5.09 19.57 -22.52
CA LEU A 152 -4.67 18.31 -21.89
C LEU A 152 -4.75 18.43 -20.36
N LEU A 153 -5.82 17.92 -19.77
CA LEU A 153 -5.97 17.88 -18.32
C LEU A 153 -5.14 16.74 -17.72
N SER A 154 -4.41 17.05 -16.68
CA SER A 154 -3.55 16.08 -15.96
C SER A 154 -4.37 15.03 -15.22
N ASN A 155 -3.87 13.81 -15.11
CA ASN A 155 -4.46 12.80 -14.23
C ASN A 155 -4.46 13.27 -12.78
N LEU A 156 -5.58 13.07 -12.07
CA LEU A 156 -5.86 13.63 -10.74
C LEU A 156 -5.70 15.16 -10.68
N GLY A 157 -5.79 15.81 -11.85
CA GLY A 157 -5.74 17.26 -11.95
C GLY A 157 -6.98 17.90 -11.33
N PHE A 158 -6.74 18.99 -10.61
CA PHE A 158 -7.76 19.78 -9.92
C PHE A 158 -7.93 21.12 -10.64
N TYR A 159 -9.14 21.49 -10.96
CA TYR A 159 -9.46 22.65 -11.76
C TYR A 159 -10.69 23.37 -11.25
N LEU A 160 -10.78 24.67 -11.52
CA LEU A 160 -12.03 25.42 -11.46
C LEU A 160 -12.55 25.60 -12.90
N CYS A 161 -13.80 25.24 -13.13
CA CYS A 161 -14.54 25.55 -14.36
C CYS A 161 -15.29 26.87 -14.13
N VAL A 162 -14.93 27.87 -14.92
CA VAL A 162 -15.55 29.20 -14.87
C VAL A 162 -16.48 29.35 -16.08
N ARG A 163 -17.77 29.57 -15.83
CA ARG A 163 -18.76 29.88 -16.84
C ARG A 163 -19.08 31.36 -16.83
N MET A 164 -18.93 32.00 -17.98
CA MET A 164 -19.16 33.43 -18.16
C MET A 164 -20.46 33.68 -18.90
N ALA A 165 -21.14 34.77 -18.55
CA ALA A 165 -22.32 35.21 -19.23
C ALA A 165 -22.02 35.47 -20.71
N SER A 166 -22.90 35.00 -21.60
CA SER A 166 -22.89 35.37 -22.98
C SER A 166 -23.49 36.75 -23.16
N GLY A 167 -22.91 37.58 -24.02
CA GLY A 167 -23.43 38.93 -24.28
C GLY A 167 -24.78 38.92 -25.01
N ASP A 168 -25.14 37.79 -25.59
CA ASP A 168 -26.41 37.56 -26.29
C ASP A 168 -27.12 36.34 -25.69
N GLN A 169 -28.43 36.40 -25.49
CA GLN A 169 -29.21 35.31 -24.87
C GLN A 169 -29.16 33.99 -25.65
N ASP A 170 -28.87 34.04 -26.93
CA ASP A 170 -28.80 32.87 -27.83
C ASP A 170 -27.35 32.41 -28.12
N ALA A 171 -26.35 33.14 -27.65
CA ALA A 171 -24.94 32.73 -27.86
C ALA A 171 -24.49 31.65 -26.87
N PRO A 172 -23.67 30.69 -27.29
CA PRO A 172 -23.19 29.64 -26.39
C PRO A 172 -22.42 30.20 -25.21
N HIS A 173 -22.56 29.57 -24.03
CA HIS A 173 -21.79 29.92 -22.85
C HIS A 173 -20.29 29.83 -23.13
N ARG A 174 -19.52 30.76 -22.58
CA ARG A 174 -18.08 30.71 -22.61
C ARG A 174 -17.57 30.03 -21.31
N PHE A 175 -16.65 29.12 -21.51
CA PHE A 175 -16.01 28.41 -20.39
C PHE A 175 -14.52 28.71 -20.35
N ALA A 176 -13.96 28.70 -19.15
CA ALA A 176 -12.53 28.76 -18.92
C ALA A 176 -12.15 27.84 -17.76
N PHE A 177 -10.92 27.35 -17.76
CA PHE A 177 -10.38 26.56 -16.66
C PHE A 177 -9.29 27.31 -15.93
N ILE A 178 -9.29 27.23 -14.59
CA ILE A 178 -8.18 27.67 -13.75
C ILE A 178 -7.56 26.42 -13.11
N PRO A 179 -6.33 26.04 -13.49
CA PRO A 179 -5.67 24.87 -12.90
C PRO A 179 -5.22 25.18 -11.48
N ILE A 180 -5.63 24.36 -10.52
CA ILE A 180 -5.13 24.40 -9.14
C ILE A 180 -3.93 23.45 -9.05
N GLY A 181 -2.76 24.01 -9.29
CA GLY A 181 -1.51 23.25 -9.31
C GLY A 181 -0.96 22.94 -7.91
N LYS A 182 0.13 22.15 -7.88
CA LYS A 182 0.82 21.78 -6.63
C LYS A 182 1.84 22.83 -6.15
N THR A 183 2.00 23.93 -6.86
CA THR A 183 2.98 24.98 -6.55
C THR A 183 2.54 25.79 -5.33
N LEU A 184 1.24 26.06 -5.22
CA LEU A 184 0.64 26.72 -4.06
C LEU A 184 0.11 25.68 -3.08
N SER A 185 0.20 25.98 -1.77
CA SER A 185 -0.45 25.15 -0.76
C SER A 185 -1.96 25.17 -0.94
N ARG A 186 -2.58 23.99 -0.97
CA ARG A 186 -4.04 23.91 -1.03
C ARG A 186 -4.72 24.39 0.26
N PHE A 187 -3.99 24.35 1.39
CA PHE A 187 -4.46 24.80 2.69
C PHE A 187 -3.83 26.16 3.01
N VAL A 188 -4.64 27.21 2.95
CA VAL A 188 -4.24 28.59 3.21
C VAL A 188 -4.44 28.87 4.69
N LYS A 189 -3.35 28.99 5.44
CA LYS A 189 -3.41 29.26 6.88
C LYS A 189 -3.92 30.68 7.12
N LEU A 190 -4.86 30.81 8.05
CA LEU A 190 -5.51 32.07 8.39
C LEU A 190 -5.22 32.50 9.83
N PRO A 191 -5.38 33.81 10.15
CA PRO A 191 -5.31 34.30 11.50
C PRO A 191 -6.30 33.57 12.43
N GLY A 192 -5.88 33.33 13.68
CA GLY A 192 -6.69 32.71 14.71
C GLY A 192 -6.11 32.94 16.09
N ASP A 193 -6.87 32.58 17.12
CA ASP A 193 -6.44 32.66 18.50
C ASP A 193 -5.32 31.67 18.82
N ARG A 194 -4.61 31.91 19.93
CA ARG A 194 -3.54 31.02 20.36
C ARG A 194 -4.09 29.64 20.65
N GLY A 195 -3.51 28.63 20.00
CA GLY A 195 -3.94 27.23 20.11
C GLY A 195 -4.99 26.81 19.09
N THR A 196 -5.35 27.70 18.14
CA THR A 196 -6.24 27.33 17.02
C THR A 196 -5.47 27.23 15.70
N TYR A 197 -6.02 26.50 14.76
CA TYR A 197 -5.54 26.36 13.38
C TYR A 197 -6.71 26.60 12.42
N ASN A 198 -6.77 27.82 11.87
CA ASN A 198 -7.77 28.19 10.88
C ASN A 198 -7.16 28.08 9.48
N TYR A 199 -7.92 27.54 8.53
CA TYR A 199 -7.49 27.43 7.14
C TYR A 199 -8.65 27.61 6.16
N ALA A 200 -8.34 28.13 4.97
CA ALA A 200 -9.24 28.08 3.82
C ALA A 200 -8.68 27.13 2.76
N MET A 201 -9.57 26.60 1.91
CA MET A 201 -9.15 25.82 0.75
C MET A 201 -8.80 26.77 -0.39
N LEU A 202 -7.70 26.51 -1.10
CA LEU A 202 -7.23 27.36 -2.21
C LEU A 202 -8.30 27.55 -3.29
N GLU A 203 -9.01 26.47 -3.65
CA GLU A 203 -10.11 26.51 -4.61
C GLU A 203 -11.26 27.42 -4.17
N ASP A 204 -11.55 27.47 -2.88
CA ASP A 204 -12.58 28.37 -2.32
C ASP A 204 -12.11 29.84 -2.36
N VAL A 205 -10.82 30.08 -2.09
CA VAL A 205 -10.21 31.41 -2.21
C VAL A 205 -10.24 31.90 -3.65
N VAL A 206 -9.82 31.07 -4.60
CA VAL A 206 -9.80 31.43 -6.02
C VAL A 206 -11.22 31.67 -6.54
N SER A 207 -12.17 30.83 -6.18
CA SER A 207 -13.58 30.98 -6.55
C SER A 207 -14.17 32.28 -6.00
N HIS A 208 -13.80 32.67 -4.75
CA HIS A 208 -14.29 33.91 -4.15
C HIS A 208 -13.80 35.20 -4.85
N PHE A 209 -12.58 35.16 -5.41
CA PHE A 209 -11.99 36.31 -6.11
C PHE A 209 -11.93 36.11 -7.64
N VAL A 210 -12.62 35.15 -8.18
CA VAL A 210 -12.55 34.75 -9.60
C VAL A 210 -12.83 35.90 -10.58
N GLU A 211 -13.70 36.84 -10.23
CA GLU A 211 -14.04 38.00 -11.06
C GLU A 211 -12.82 38.91 -11.36
N GLN A 212 -11.80 38.88 -10.50
CA GLN A 212 -10.58 39.68 -10.73
C GLN A 212 -9.77 39.16 -11.94
N TYR A 213 -9.95 37.91 -12.34
CA TYR A 213 -9.35 37.37 -13.58
C TYR A 213 -10.09 37.79 -14.86
N TYR A 214 -11.34 38.28 -14.73
CA TYR A 214 -12.22 38.54 -15.88
C TYR A 214 -12.80 39.97 -15.83
N PRO A 215 -11.95 41.00 -15.83
CA PRO A 215 -12.42 42.39 -15.77
C PRO A 215 -13.37 42.71 -16.90
N GLY A 216 -14.55 43.25 -16.56
CA GLY A 216 -15.59 43.60 -17.54
C GLY A 216 -16.44 42.44 -18.07
N LYS A 217 -16.22 41.20 -17.60
CA LYS A 217 -17.07 40.05 -17.87
C LYS A 217 -17.83 39.65 -16.61
N ARG A 218 -19.05 39.14 -16.76
CA ARG A 218 -19.83 38.62 -15.64
C ARG A 218 -19.56 37.12 -15.49
N VAL A 219 -19.03 36.69 -14.37
CA VAL A 219 -18.92 35.27 -14.02
C VAL A 219 -20.26 34.80 -13.47
N GLU A 220 -20.84 33.77 -14.09
CA GLU A 220 -22.10 33.16 -13.64
C GLU A 220 -21.88 32.01 -12.69
N GLU A 221 -20.78 31.29 -12.89
CA GLU A 221 -20.48 30.08 -12.12
C GLU A 221 -18.97 29.84 -12.08
N CYS A 222 -18.48 29.41 -10.92
CA CYS A 222 -17.10 28.95 -10.71
C CYS A 222 -17.14 27.69 -9.88
N ILE A 223 -16.91 26.54 -10.51
CA ILE A 223 -17.13 25.20 -9.92
C ILE A 223 -15.83 24.40 -9.92
N ALA A 224 -15.51 23.82 -8.77
CA ALA A 224 -14.39 22.91 -8.65
C ALA A 224 -14.70 21.55 -9.29
N PHE A 225 -13.75 21.01 -10.05
CA PHE A 225 -13.82 19.66 -10.58
C PHE A 225 -12.44 18.99 -10.60
N ARG A 226 -12.45 17.67 -10.62
CA ARG A 226 -11.25 16.83 -10.64
C ARG A 226 -11.45 15.66 -11.58
N VAL A 227 -10.44 15.33 -12.36
CA VAL A 227 -10.51 14.26 -13.37
C VAL A 227 -9.54 13.13 -13.02
N THR A 228 -9.94 11.89 -13.29
CA THR A 228 -9.08 10.71 -13.18
C THR A 228 -8.94 10.07 -14.54
N ARG A 229 -7.70 9.72 -14.93
CA ARG A 229 -7.40 9.01 -16.19
C ARG A 229 -7.06 7.55 -15.93
N ASN A 230 -7.27 6.73 -16.94
CA ASN A 230 -6.80 5.35 -16.93
C ASN A 230 -5.27 5.31 -16.85
N ALA A 231 -4.73 4.61 -15.86
CA ALA A 231 -3.30 4.38 -15.69
C ALA A 231 -2.91 2.91 -15.94
N ASP A 232 -3.84 2.07 -16.37
CA ASP A 232 -3.57 0.64 -16.66
C ASP A 232 -3.01 0.43 -18.07
N VAL A 233 -2.21 1.39 -18.55
CA VAL A 233 -1.46 1.29 -19.81
C VAL A 233 -0.20 0.48 -19.53
N SER A 234 -0.03 -0.65 -20.21
CA SER A 234 1.13 -1.53 -20.08
C SER A 234 2.19 -1.23 -21.15
N VAL A 235 3.46 -1.46 -20.79
CA VAL A 235 4.58 -1.48 -21.75
C VAL A 235 4.36 -2.62 -22.74
N ARG A 236 4.46 -2.35 -24.04
CA ARG A 236 4.64 -3.40 -25.05
C ARG A 236 6.10 -3.84 -25.03
N GLU A 237 6.43 -4.79 -24.17
CA GLU A 237 7.80 -5.27 -23.94
C GLU A 237 8.42 -5.94 -25.19
N ASP A 238 7.59 -6.41 -26.10
CA ASP A 238 8.05 -7.09 -27.33
C ASP A 238 8.69 -6.14 -28.35
N SER A 239 8.43 -4.85 -28.23
CA SER A 239 8.92 -3.81 -29.18
C SER A 239 9.97 -2.86 -28.59
N ALA A 240 10.20 -2.85 -27.28
CA ALA A 240 11.17 -1.96 -26.65
C ALA A 240 12.55 -2.65 -26.54
N SER A 241 13.53 -2.17 -27.29
CA SER A 241 14.92 -2.58 -27.16
C SER A 241 15.57 -2.12 -25.85
N ASP A 242 14.99 -1.10 -25.21
CA ASP A 242 15.41 -0.51 -23.95
C ASP A 242 14.17 -0.33 -23.04
N LEU A 243 14.19 -0.97 -21.86
CA LEU A 243 13.10 -0.91 -20.90
C LEU A 243 12.88 0.51 -20.35
N ILE A 244 13.94 1.31 -20.25
CA ILE A 244 13.84 2.72 -19.80
C ILE A 244 13.05 3.54 -20.81
N LEU A 245 13.40 3.43 -22.10
CA LEU A 245 12.67 4.12 -23.19
C LEU A 245 11.20 3.67 -23.23
N GLY A 246 10.95 2.36 -23.12
CA GLY A 246 9.58 1.85 -23.04
C GLY A 246 8.79 2.40 -21.84
N MET A 247 9.44 2.62 -20.69
CA MET A 247 8.78 3.25 -19.54
C MET A 247 8.51 4.74 -19.74
N GLU A 248 9.40 5.47 -20.40
CA GLU A 248 9.16 6.89 -20.76
C GLU A 248 7.97 7.02 -21.73
N GLU A 249 7.83 6.12 -22.70
CA GLU A 249 6.67 6.05 -23.59
C GLU A 249 5.36 5.78 -22.83
N VAL A 250 5.36 4.84 -21.88
CA VAL A 250 4.18 4.55 -21.03
C VAL A 250 3.80 5.75 -20.19
N LEU A 251 4.78 6.42 -19.57
CA LEU A 251 4.52 7.63 -18.78
C LEU A 251 3.94 8.76 -19.67
N SER A 252 4.39 8.86 -20.92
CA SER A 252 3.82 9.78 -21.89
C SER A 252 2.39 9.39 -22.30
N SER A 253 2.16 8.13 -22.63
CA SER A 253 0.84 7.61 -23.03
C SER A 253 -0.22 7.76 -21.95
N ARG A 254 0.14 7.61 -20.68
CA ARG A 254 -0.77 7.83 -19.55
C ARG A 254 -1.26 9.27 -19.44
N ARG A 255 -0.52 10.25 -19.99
CA ARG A 255 -0.94 11.67 -19.98
C ARG A 255 -2.13 11.91 -20.91
N SER A 256 -2.26 11.14 -21.96
CA SER A 256 -3.34 11.22 -22.96
C SER A 256 -4.35 10.08 -22.90
N ALA A 257 -4.26 9.20 -21.87
CA ALA A 257 -5.20 8.11 -21.68
C ALA A 257 -6.62 8.64 -21.39
N ASP A 258 -7.64 7.81 -21.66
CA ASP A 258 -9.05 8.15 -21.48
C ASP A 258 -9.36 8.54 -20.03
N PHE A 259 -10.32 9.44 -19.87
CA PHE A 259 -10.87 9.76 -18.56
C PHE A 259 -11.77 8.62 -18.08
N VAL A 260 -11.73 8.34 -16.79
CA VAL A 260 -12.49 7.25 -16.17
C VAL A 260 -13.38 7.73 -15.02
N ARG A 261 -13.19 8.99 -14.58
CA ARG A 261 -14.01 9.59 -13.52
C ARG A 261 -13.93 11.11 -13.58
N LEU A 262 -15.08 11.76 -13.37
CA LEU A 262 -15.23 13.17 -13.05
C LEU A 262 -15.79 13.31 -11.63
N GLU A 263 -15.05 13.97 -10.74
CA GLU A 263 -15.55 14.47 -9.47
C GLU A 263 -15.84 15.96 -9.62
N ILE A 264 -17.04 16.39 -9.26
CA ILE A 264 -17.48 17.78 -9.42
C ILE A 264 -18.28 18.23 -8.22
N ASP A 265 -18.17 19.51 -7.85
CA ASP A 265 -18.99 20.10 -6.79
C ASP A 265 -20.49 19.84 -7.05
N ALA A 266 -21.21 19.40 -6.03
CA ALA A 266 -22.64 19.05 -6.15
C ALA A 266 -23.54 20.22 -6.59
N ASN A 267 -23.07 21.46 -6.42
CA ASN A 267 -23.79 22.68 -6.83
C ASN A 267 -23.61 23.02 -8.31
N ALA A 268 -22.86 22.22 -9.07
CA ALA A 268 -22.66 22.47 -10.50
C ALA A 268 -23.98 22.48 -11.27
N SER A 269 -24.15 23.50 -12.12
CA SER A 269 -25.31 23.59 -13.01
C SER A 269 -25.30 22.50 -14.08
N GLU A 270 -26.48 22.12 -14.57
CA GLU A 270 -26.60 21.14 -15.64
C GLU A 270 -25.88 21.61 -16.94
N ALA A 271 -25.75 22.90 -17.17
CA ALA A 271 -25.02 23.45 -18.33
C ALA A 271 -23.51 23.16 -18.19
N THR A 272 -22.92 23.42 -17.04
CA THR A 272 -21.51 23.11 -16.74
C THR A 272 -21.25 21.62 -16.74
N LEU A 273 -22.15 20.83 -16.16
CA LEU A 273 -22.05 19.38 -16.11
C LEU A 273 -22.07 18.76 -17.53
N SER A 274 -23.06 19.12 -18.33
CA SER A 274 -23.20 18.62 -19.72
C SER A 274 -21.99 18.99 -20.59
N PHE A 275 -21.49 20.22 -20.45
CA PHE A 275 -20.26 20.66 -21.11
C PHE A 275 -19.04 19.78 -20.73
N LEU A 276 -18.83 19.52 -19.44
CA LEU A 276 -17.70 18.71 -19.00
C LEU A 276 -17.84 17.24 -19.45
N ILE A 277 -19.02 16.65 -19.35
CA ILE A 277 -19.29 15.28 -19.80
C ILE A 277 -18.96 15.13 -21.29
N GLU A 278 -19.46 16.05 -22.11
CA GLU A 278 -19.20 16.04 -23.55
C GLU A 278 -17.71 16.16 -23.88
N LYS A 279 -17.05 17.17 -23.32
CA LYS A 279 -15.64 17.47 -23.61
C LYS A 279 -14.67 16.43 -23.08
N LEU A 280 -15.02 15.73 -22.00
CA LEU A 280 -14.21 14.66 -21.40
C LEU A 280 -14.53 13.28 -22.02
N GLY A 281 -15.60 13.15 -22.78
CA GLY A 281 -16.03 11.86 -23.37
C GLY A 281 -16.44 10.84 -22.31
N LEU A 282 -17.11 11.29 -21.25
CA LEU A 282 -17.54 10.47 -20.13
C LEU A 282 -19.03 10.10 -20.25
N ASP A 283 -19.41 8.99 -19.64
CA ASP A 283 -20.81 8.65 -19.40
C ASP A 283 -21.30 9.29 -18.10
N GLN A 284 -22.61 9.42 -17.94
CA GLN A 284 -23.20 9.95 -16.71
C GLN A 284 -22.87 9.16 -15.46
N ARG A 285 -22.64 7.84 -15.59
CA ARG A 285 -22.21 6.96 -14.48
C ARG A 285 -20.80 7.25 -13.97
N ASP A 286 -19.95 7.90 -14.79
CA ASP A 286 -18.56 8.25 -14.44
C ASP A 286 -18.47 9.56 -13.64
N VAL A 287 -19.61 10.24 -13.43
CA VAL A 287 -19.69 11.53 -12.75
C VAL A 287 -20.14 11.36 -11.31
N PHE A 288 -19.35 11.93 -10.40
CA PHE A 288 -19.63 11.94 -8.96
C PHE A 288 -19.81 13.37 -8.47
N LYS A 289 -21.05 13.72 -8.08
CA LYS A 289 -21.40 15.01 -7.47
C LYS A 289 -20.99 14.99 -5.99
N ILE A 290 -20.09 15.85 -5.62
CA ILE A 290 -19.42 15.86 -4.30
C ILE A 290 -19.99 17.00 -3.43
N PRO A 291 -20.55 16.69 -2.23
CA PRO A 291 -21.22 17.68 -1.39
C PRO A 291 -20.26 18.51 -0.49
N GLY A 292 -18.95 18.37 -0.65
CA GLY A 292 -17.94 19.02 0.18
C GLY A 292 -16.65 19.27 -0.59
N PRO A 293 -15.52 19.48 0.10
CA PRO A 293 -14.24 19.67 -0.59
C PRO A 293 -13.89 18.41 -1.39
N LEU A 294 -13.54 18.58 -2.67
CA LEU A 294 -13.07 17.48 -3.49
C LEU A 294 -11.72 16.96 -2.96
N ASP A 295 -11.38 15.71 -3.31
CA ASP A 295 -10.09 15.12 -2.95
C ASP A 295 -9.77 15.19 -1.45
N LEU A 296 -10.49 14.41 -0.67
CA LEU A 296 -10.24 14.32 0.79
C LEU A 296 -8.86 13.72 1.13
N SER A 297 -8.13 13.15 0.15
CA SER A 297 -6.76 12.66 0.38
C SER A 297 -5.80 13.81 0.74
N ALA A 298 -6.07 15.02 0.28
CA ALA A 298 -5.29 16.20 0.60
C ALA A 298 -5.32 16.56 2.10
N LEU A 299 -6.35 16.14 2.85
CA LEU A 299 -6.47 16.36 4.29
C LEU A 299 -5.34 15.67 5.11
N MET A 300 -4.52 14.81 4.47
CA MET A 300 -3.28 14.32 5.08
C MET A 300 -2.39 15.46 5.61
N SER A 301 -2.36 16.60 4.94
CA SER A 301 -1.60 17.79 5.38
C SER A 301 -2.11 18.38 6.70
N ILE A 302 -3.40 18.23 7.00
CA ILE A 302 -3.99 18.70 8.28
C ILE A 302 -3.58 17.76 9.43
N ILE A 303 -3.33 16.49 9.14
CA ILE A 303 -2.92 15.53 10.17
C ILE A 303 -1.51 15.84 10.68
N GLU A 304 -0.67 16.48 9.88
CA GLU A 304 0.73 16.78 10.20
C GLU A 304 0.91 18.11 10.96
N ILE A 305 -0.16 18.91 11.18
CA ILE A 305 -0.04 20.20 11.88
C ILE A 305 0.40 20.01 13.32
N ASP A 306 1.25 20.91 13.83
CA ASP A 306 1.70 20.89 15.22
C ASP A 306 0.62 21.38 16.20
N GLY A 307 0.76 21.01 17.46
CA GLY A 307 0.00 21.60 18.57
C GLY A 307 -1.24 20.85 19.05
N PHE A 308 -1.56 19.67 18.48
CA PHE A 308 -2.76 18.89 18.83
C PHE A 308 -2.45 17.43 19.23
N PRO A 309 -1.62 17.19 20.26
CA PRO A 309 -1.19 15.83 20.60
C PRO A 309 -2.31 14.92 21.12
N THR A 310 -3.33 15.49 21.76
CA THR A 310 -4.49 14.76 22.31
C THR A 310 -5.43 14.22 21.23
N LEU A 311 -5.36 14.78 20.03
CA LEU A 311 -6.17 14.39 18.89
C LEU A 311 -5.57 13.25 18.05
N ARG A 312 -4.41 12.72 18.47
CA ARG A 312 -3.63 11.66 17.80
C ARG A 312 -3.42 10.47 18.72
N ASP A 313 -3.11 9.35 18.10
CA ASP A 313 -2.62 8.18 18.82
C ASP A 313 -1.26 8.46 19.48
N THR A 314 -1.03 7.88 20.65
CA THR A 314 0.30 7.87 21.27
C THR A 314 1.31 7.18 20.37
N VAL A 315 2.51 7.75 20.24
CA VAL A 315 3.56 7.17 19.40
C VAL A 315 4.03 5.83 19.98
N TRP A 316 4.17 4.83 19.12
CA TRP A 316 4.79 3.53 19.45
C TRP A 316 6.15 3.45 18.75
N PRO A 317 7.24 3.87 19.41
CA PRO A 317 8.57 3.80 18.81
C PRO A 317 9.00 2.34 18.61
N PRO A 318 9.59 2.01 17.44
CA PRO A 318 10.14 0.67 17.21
C PRO A 318 11.16 0.31 18.29
N GLN A 319 11.06 -0.90 18.83
CA GLN A 319 11.94 -1.41 19.87
C GLN A 319 13.20 -2.04 19.26
N ARG A 320 14.31 -2.03 20.01
CA ARG A 320 15.50 -2.81 19.64
C ARG A 320 15.21 -4.29 19.85
N SER A 321 15.69 -5.13 18.93
CA SER A 321 15.56 -6.57 19.13
C SER A 321 16.58 -7.08 20.15
N PRO A 322 16.16 -7.82 21.19
CA PRO A 322 17.09 -8.45 22.14
C PRO A 322 18.00 -9.52 21.51
N GLN A 323 17.68 -9.99 20.30
CA GLN A 323 18.50 -10.94 19.55
C GLN A 323 19.80 -10.31 19.03
N ILE A 324 19.95 -8.97 19.11
CA ILE A 324 21.04 -8.22 18.52
C ILE A 324 21.86 -7.55 19.62
N ASP A 325 23.10 -7.98 19.77
CA ASP A 325 24.10 -7.32 20.59
C ASP A 325 24.67 -6.11 19.82
N SER A 326 24.39 -4.91 20.31
CA SER A 326 24.81 -3.66 19.67
C SER A 326 26.35 -3.44 19.67
N THR A 327 27.08 -4.17 20.49
CA THR A 327 28.55 -4.11 20.58
C THR A 327 29.25 -4.95 19.52
N LYS A 328 28.52 -5.87 18.88
CA LYS A 328 29.00 -6.77 17.83
C LYS A 328 28.55 -6.31 16.47
N SER A 329 29.29 -6.71 15.44
CA SER A 329 28.86 -6.53 14.04
C SER A 329 27.58 -7.31 13.73
N MET A 330 26.88 -6.93 12.66
CA MET A 330 25.74 -7.74 12.19
C MET A 330 26.17 -9.13 11.74
N PHE A 331 27.39 -9.28 11.21
CA PHE A 331 27.94 -10.59 10.83
C PHE A 331 28.10 -11.50 12.05
N GLU A 332 28.66 -11.01 13.15
CA GLU A 332 28.82 -11.78 14.39
C GLU A 332 27.44 -12.13 15.00
N ASN A 333 26.50 -11.21 14.98
CA ASN A 333 25.16 -11.47 15.47
C ASN A 333 24.45 -12.56 14.65
N ILE A 334 24.49 -12.49 13.32
CA ILE A 334 23.86 -13.48 12.43
C ILE A 334 24.58 -14.83 12.46
N ALA A 335 25.91 -14.83 12.63
CA ALA A 335 26.67 -16.07 12.80
C ALA A 335 26.35 -16.79 14.11
N ALA A 336 26.00 -16.05 15.17
CA ALA A 336 25.64 -16.62 16.46
C ALA A 336 24.23 -17.24 16.47
N GLN A 337 23.29 -16.67 15.76
CA GLN A 337 21.89 -17.13 15.66
C GLN A 337 21.17 -16.45 14.50
N ASP A 338 20.18 -17.12 13.95
CA ASP A 338 19.23 -16.50 13.03
C ASP A 338 18.41 -15.40 13.74
N ILE A 339 18.13 -14.31 13.03
CA ILE A 339 17.44 -13.15 13.61
C ILE A 339 16.12 -12.94 12.85
N LEU A 340 15.03 -12.94 13.61
CA LEU A 340 13.69 -12.63 13.07
C LEU A 340 13.18 -11.33 13.69
N LEU A 341 12.85 -10.34 12.84
CA LEU A 341 12.31 -9.06 13.25
C LEU A 341 10.87 -8.89 12.79
N CYS A 342 10.03 -8.34 13.66
CA CYS A 342 8.63 -8.04 13.37
C CYS A 342 8.42 -6.51 13.35
N HIS A 343 8.41 -5.92 12.15
CA HIS A 343 8.16 -4.50 11.97
C HIS A 343 6.67 -4.18 12.07
N PRO A 344 6.30 -2.97 12.48
CA PRO A 344 7.10 -1.84 12.96
C PRO A 344 7.41 -1.92 14.45
N TYR A 345 7.08 -3.02 15.13
CA TYR A 345 7.25 -3.17 16.57
C TYR A 345 8.73 -3.27 16.95
N GLU A 346 9.50 -4.01 16.13
CA GLU A 346 10.95 -4.04 16.17
C GLU A 346 11.56 -3.20 15.06
N SER A 347 12.70 -2.57 15.34
CA SER A 347 13.36 -1.63 14.43
C SER A 347 13.84 -2.31 13.13
N PHE A 348 13.72 -1.58 12.02
CA PHE A 348 14.31 -1.96 10.72
C PHE A 348 15.82 -1.63 10.64
N GLU A 349 16.35 -0.90 11.62
CA GLU A 349 17.75 -0.47 11.65
C GLU A 349 18.74 -1.63 11.44
N PRO A 350 18.58 -2.85 11.99
CA PRO A 350 19.52 -3.95 11.76
C PRO A 350 19.65 -4.36 10.29
N VAL A 351 18.61 -4.23 9.50
CA VAL A 351 18.64 -4.50 8.05
C VAL A 351 19.46 -3.42 7.32
N VAL A 352 19.30 -2.17 7.70
CA VAL A 352 20.11 -1.04 7.19
C VAL A 352 21.56 -1.23 7.58
N ARG A 353 21.83 -1.50 8.85
CA ARG A 353 23.15 -1.71 9.44
C ARG A 353 23.91 -2.85 8.76
N LEU A 354 23.24 -3.96 8.43
CA LEU A 354 23.88 -5.05 7.67
C LEU A 354 24.50 -4.55 6.37
N VAL A 355 23.77 -3.71 5.60
CA VAL A 355 24.27 -3.19 4.32
C VAL A 355 25.33 -2.10 4.52
N GLU A 356 25.19 -1.28 5.57
CA GLU A 356 26.18 -0.26 5.93
C GLU A 356 27.52 -0.87 6.38
N GLU A 357 27.47 -1.88 7.22
CA GLU A 357 28.66 -2.64 7.65
C GLU A 357 29.28 -3.36 6.45
N ALA A 358 28.45 -4.03 5.61
CA ALA A 358 28.93 -4.70 4.41
C ALA A 358 29.64 -3.75 3.43
N ALA A 359 29.18 -2.51 3.31
CA ALA A 359 29.83 -1.53 2.45
C ALA A 359 31.24 -1.17 2.88
N ASN A 360 31.49 -1.14 4.20
CA ASN A 360 32.77 -0.70 4.79
C ASN A 360 33.76 -1.85 5.12
N ASP A 361 33.27 -3.07 5.28
CA ASP A 361 34.05 -4.23 5.72
C ASP A 361 34.97 -4.74 4.57
N PRO A 362 36.30 -4.78 4.74
CA PRO A 362 37.23 -5.19 3.70
C PRO A 362 37.08 -6.67 3.27
N ASP A 363 36.53 -7.52 4.13
CA ASP A 363 36.34 -8.94 3.85
C ASP A 363 35.06 -9.22 3.05
N VAL A 364 34.18 -8.23 2.87
CA VAL A 364 33.01 -8.35 2.00
C VAL A 364 33.42 -8.25 0.56
N LEU A 365 33.09 -9.29 -0.21
CA LEU A 365 33.45 -9.44 -1.63
C LEU A 365 32.34 -8.94 -2.55
N ALA A 366 31.08 -9.25 -2.21
CA ALA A 366 29.95 -8.89 -3.03
C ALA A 366 28.68 -8.61 -2.21
N ILE A 367 27.83 -7.73 -2.74
CA ILE A 367 26.49 -7.45 -2.25
C ILE A 367 25.53 -7.57 -3.43
N LYS A 368 24.47 -8.39 -3.29
CA LYS A 368 23.41 -8.47 -4.30
C LYS A 368 22.07 -8.17 -3.63
N GLN A 369 21.28 -7.28 -4.20
CA GLN A 369 20.02 -6.85 -3.58
C GLN A 369 18.95 -6.57 -4.62
N THR A 370 17.67 -6.87 -4.27
CA THR A 370 16.50 -6.44 -5.02
C THR A 370 15.98 -5.11 -4.46
N LEU A 371 15.64 -4.16 -5.30
CA LEU A 371 15.03 -2.89 -4.90
C LEU A 371 13.76 -2.62 -5.70
N TYR A 372 12.67 -2.33 -5.00
CA TYR A 372 11.35 -2.08 -5.58
C TYR A 372 10.86 -0.64 -5.35
N ARG A 373 10.83 -0.21 -4.09
CA ARG A 373 10.49 1.14 -3.64
C ARG A 373 11.45 1.55 -2.55
N THR A 374 12.20 2.61 -2.77
CA THR A 374 13.15 3.15 -1.81
C THR A 374 12.72 4.52 -1.31
N SER A 375 13.22 4.95 -0.14
CA SER A 375 13.05 6.31 0.35
C SER A 375 13.87 7.29 -0.50
N ARG A 376 13.54 8.60 -0.46
CA ARG A 376 14.27 9.63 -1.23
C ARG A 376 15.76 9.75 -0.85
N LYS A 377 16.09 9.47 0.42
CA LYS A 377 17.45 9.51 0.97
C LYS A 377 17.73 8.19 1.67
N SER A 378 17.62 7.06 0.92
CA SER A 378 17.82 5.74 1.49
C SER A 378 19.27 5.52 1.90
N PRO A 379 19.54 5.19 3.18
CA PRO A 379 20.87 4.80 3.63
C PRO A 379 21.35 3.52 2.94
N ILE A 380 20.44 2.59 2.62
CA ILE A 380 20.77 1.36 1.87
C ILE A 380 21.30 1.70 0.48
N VAL A 381 20.64 2.60 -0.27
CA VAL A 381 21.12 3.03 -1.59
C VAL A 381 22.48 3.72 -1.47
N ALA A 382 22.69 4.57 -0.47
CA ALA A 382 23.96 5.23 -0.21
C ALA A 382 25.08 4.20 0.11
N SER A 383 24.78 3.17 0.89
CA SER A 383 25.74 2.11 1.24
C SER A 383 26.10 1.24 0.05
N LEU A 384 25.16 0.91 -0.83
CA LEU A 384 25.42 0.16 -2.06
C LEU A 384 26.34 0.94 -3.02
N LYS A 385 26.13 2.26 -3.15
CA LYS A 385 27.03 3.15 -3.91
C LYS A 385 28.46 3.13 -3.32
N ARG A 386 28.55 3.35 -2.00
CA ARG A 386 29.83 3.33 -1.28
C ARG A 386 30.55 1.98 -1.42
N ALA A 387 29.84 0.87 -1.34
CA ALA A 387 30.41 -0.46 -1.53
C ALA A 387 31.06 -0.62 -2.91
N ALA A 388 30.40 -0.16 -3.97
CA ALA A 388 30.94 -0.17 -5.33
C ALA A 388 32.16 0.74 -5.48
N GLU A 389 32.11 1.95 -4.91
CA GLU A 389 33.23 2.91 -4.89
C GLU A 389 34.46 2.34 -4.14
N LEU A 390 34.25 1.47 -3.13
CA LEU A 390 35.30 0.74 -2.41
C LEU A 390 35.75 -0.55 -3.13
N GLY A 391 35.31 -0.78 -4.38
CA GLY A 391 35.76 -1.87 -5.24
C GLY A 391 35.07 -3.22 -5.01
N LYS A 392 33.94 -3.27 -4.29
CA LYS A 392 33.17 -4.50 -4.09
C LYS A 392 32.28 -4.78 -5.31
N TYR A 393 31.96 -6.05 -5.55
CA TYR A 393 31.00 -6.45 -6.57
C TYR A 393 29.58 -6.17 -6.06
N VAL A 394 28.93 -5.13 -6.55
CA VAL A 394 27.57 -4.76 -6.16
C VAL A 394 26.61 -4.96 -7.33
N THR A 395 25.64 -5.85 -7.17
CA THR A 395 24.59 -6.11 -8.17
C THR A 395 23.22 -5.76 -7.58
N VAL A 396 22.48 -4.89 -8.25
CA VAL A 396 21.16 -4.46 -7.81
C VAL A 396 20.13 -4.74 -8.90
N VAL A 397 19.10 -5.50 -8.56
CA VAL A 397 17.93 -5.70 -9.43
C VAL A 397 16.90 -4.65 -9.08
N VAL A 398 16.68 -3.71 -10.00
CA VAL A 398 15.77 -2.58 -9.85
C VAL A 398 14.47 -2.86 -10.58
N GLU A 399 13.35 -2.78 -9.89
CA GLU A 399 12.04 -2.88 -10.51
C GLU A 399 11.54 -1.50 -10.97
N LEU A 400 11.66 -1.22 -12.27
CA LEU A 400 11.20 0.04 -12.86
C LEU A 400 9.67 0.15 -12.93
N LYS A 401 8.95 -0.97 -13.02
CA LYS A 401 7.49 -1.02 -13.14
C LYS A 401 6.77 -0.88 -11.78
N ALA A 402 7.45 -0.28 -10.78
CA ALA A 402 6.81 0.05 -9.51
C ALA A 402 5.80 1.18 -9.73
N ARG A 403 4.50 0.82 -9.86
CA ARG A 403 3.43 1.73 -10.26
C ARG A 403 3.42 3.01 -9.42
N PHE A 404 3.41 4.17 -10.09
CA PHE A 404 3.51 5.53 -9.58
C PHE A 404 4.88 5.94 -9.00
N ASP A 405 5.88 5.04 -8.97
CA ASP A 405 7.25 5.33 -8.57
C ASP A 405 8.25 5.20 -9.74
N GLU A 406 7.75 4.96 -10.96
CA GLU A 406 8.56 4.65 -12.13
C GLU A 406 9.63 5.72 -12.42
N ALA A 407 9.21 6.99 -12.47
CA ALA A 407 10.11 8.11 -12.72
C ALA A 407 11.22 8.24 -11.65
N ARG A 408 10.85 8.02 -10.39
CA ARG A 408 11.80 8.05 -9.27
C ARG A 408 12.79 6.90 -9.35
N ASN A 409 12.30 5.70 -9.64
CA ASN A 409 13.15 4.52 -9.75
C ASN A 409 14.17 4.63 -10.88
N MET A 410 13.82 5.27 -12.01
CA MET A 410 14.76 5.56 -13.08
C MET A 410 15.88 6.52 -12.65
N VAL A 411 15.58 7.54 -11.88
CA VAL A 411 16.57 8.53 -11.44
C VAL A 411 17.64 7.87 -10.56
N TRP A 412 17.25 7.22 -9.46
CA TRP A 412 18.23 6.64 -8.54
C TRP A 412 18.93 5.39 -9.12
N ALA A 413 18.30 4.67 -10.04
CA ALA A 413 18.95 3.57 -10.75
C ALA A 413 20.13 4.07 -11.61
N ARG A 414 19.94 5.17 -12.35
CA ARG A 414 21.04 5.84 -13.08
C ARG A 414 22.15 6.36 -12.14
N GLU A 415 21.79 6.80 -10.94
CA GLU A 415 22.79 7.21 -9.94
C GLU A 415 23.63 6.02 -9.43
N LEU A 416 23.03 4.86 -9.22
CA LEU A 416 23.73 3.63 -8.85
C LEU A 416 24.73 3.21 -9.95
N GLU A 417 24.29 3.20 -11.21
CA GLU A 417 25.17 2.86 -12.35
C GLU A 417 26.41 3.77 -12.43
N ARG A 418 26.21 5.09 -12.26
CA ARG A 418 27.32 6.07 -12.26
C ARG A 418 28.34 5.83 -11.15
N SER A 419 27.95 5.17 -10.07
CA SER A 419 28.83 4.80 -8.95
C SER A 419 29.49 3.43 -9.13
N GLY A 420 29.33 2.77 -10.30
CA GLY A 420 29.92 1.46 -10.58
C GLY A 420 29.12 0.26 -10.11
N VAL A 421 27.87 0.45 -9.67
CA VAL A 421 26.95 -0.65 -9.33
C VAL A 421 26.45 -1.30 -10.61
N GLN A 422 26.47 -2.62 -10.67
CA GLN A 422 25.81 -3.38 -11.73
C GLN A 422 24.30 -3.35 -11.51
N VAL A 423 23.59 -2.52 -12.27
CA VAL A 423 22.13 -2.41 -12.20
C VAL A 423 21.48 -3.29 -13.26
N ILE A 424 20.54 -4.12 -12.82
CA ILE A 424 19.69 -4.95 -13.69
C ILE A 424 18.27 -4.39 -13.63
N TYR A 425 17.73 -3.97 -14.76
CA TYR A 425 16.41 -3.34 -14.88
C TYR A 425 15.29 -4.38 -15.00
N GLY A 426 15.04 -5.11 -13.90
CA GLY A 426 14.03 -6.15 -13.85
C GLY A 426 14.31 -7.35 -14.73
N VAL A 427 13.32 -8.21 -14.89
CA VAL A 427 13.33 -9.39 -15.77
C VAL A 427 12.24 -9.23 -16.82
N ARG A 428 12.59 -9.46 -18.09
CA ARG A 428 11.64 -9.31 -19.21
C ARG A 428 10.39 -10.16 -19.02
N GLY A 429 9.23 -9.59 -19.21
CA GLY A 429 7.95 -10.25 -19.05
C GLY A 429 7.48 -10.48 -17.60
N LEU A 430 8.37 -10.30 -16.62
CA LEU A 430 8.09 -10.51 -15.21
C LEU A 430 8.31 -9.21 -14.42
N LYS A 431 7.75 -9.15 -13.22
CA LYS A 431 7.95 -8.05 -12.29
C LYS A 431 8.63 -8.55 -11.03
N THR A 432 9.81 -8.00 -10.72
CA THR A 432 10.56 -8.41 -9.53
C THR A 432 9.91 -7.86 -8.27
N HIS A 433 9.43 -8.75 -7.39
CA HIS A 433 8.78 -8.37 -6.15
C HIS A 433 9.36 -9.07 -4.91
N ALA A 434 10.27 -10.01 -5.07
CA ALA A 434 11.04 -10.60 -3.99
C ALA A 434 11.85 -9.54 -3.23
N LYS A 435 11.99 -9.68 -1.91
CA LYS A 435 12.79 -8.82 -1.05
C LYS A 435 13.90 -9.66 -0.45
N ILE A 436 15.08 -9.56 -1.06
CA ILE A 436 16.24 -10.34 -0.69
C ILE A 436 17.51 -9.50 -0.83
N CYS A 437 18.41 -9.63 0.14
CA CYS A 437 19.77 -9.11 0.10
C CYS A 437 20.72 -10.24 0.49
N ILE A 438 21.81 -10.42 -0.27
CA ILE A 438 22.89 -11.34 0.05
C ILE A 438 24.21 -10.58 0.12
N VAL A 439 24.92 -10.78 1.22
CA VAL A 439 26.28 -10.29 1.43
C VAL A 439 27.21 -11.50 1.43
N VAL A 440 28.19 -11.49 0.54
CA VAL A 440 29.19 -12.55 0.44
C VAL A 440 30.48 -12.05 1.10
N ARG A 441 30.86 -12.68 2.20
CA ARG A 441 31.99 -12.29 3.04
C ARG A 441 33.02 -13.42 3.13
N ARG A 442 34.29 -13.07 3.15
CA ARG A 442 35.39 -14.00 3.43
C ARG A 442 35.53 -14.13 4.93
N GLU A 443 35.39 -15.35 5.45
CA GLU A 443 35.62 -15.71 6.83
C GLU A 443 36.92 -16.55 6.94
N VAL A 444 37.32 -16.88 8.15
CA VAL A 444 38.52 -17.71 8.41
C VAL A 444 38.40 -19.07 7.71
N ASP A 445 37.23 -19.68 7.76
CA ASP A 445 36.96 -21.04 7.26
C ASP A 445 36.41 -21.05 5.82
N GLY A 446 36.40 -19.90 5.14
CA GLY A 446 35.94 -19.81 3.75
C GLY A 446 34.96 -18.67 3.51
N ILE A 447 34.10 -18.85 2.49
CA ILE A 447 33.12 -17.83 2.10
C ILE A 447 31.78 -18.13 2.75
N VAL A 448 31.28 -17.17 3.53
CA VAL A 448 29.96 -17.20 4.15
C VAL A 448 29.03 -16.25 3.43
N ARG A 449 27.76 -16.62 3.33
CA ARG A 449 26.66 -15.84 2.75
C ARG A 449 25.71 -15.42 3.84
N TYR A 450 25.67 -14.13 4.11
CA TYR A 450 24.71 -13.52 5.01
C TYR A 450 23.51 -13.05 4.22
N VAL A 451 22.34 -13.56 4.52
CA VAL A 451 21.15 -13.32 3.71
C VAL A 451 20.05 -12.67 4.55
N HIS A 452 19.43 -11.66 3.99
CA HIS A 452 18.17 -11.12 4.49
C HIS A 452 17.04 -11.49 3.54
N PHE A 453 15.97 -12.06 4.09
CA PHE A 453 14.69 -12.29 3.44
C PHE A 453 13.63 -11.41 4.09
N GLY A 454 12.80 -10.73 3.29
CA GLY A 454 11.77 -9.85 3.80
C GLY A 454 10.40 -10.04 3.13
N THR A 455 9.34 -9.77 3.89
CA THR A 455 7.99 -9.63 3.33
C THR A 455 7.75 -8.20 2.84
N GLY A 456 8.45 -7.21 3.42
CA GLY A 456 8.36 -5.78 3.14
C GLY A 456 9.50 -5.22 2.28
N ASN A 457 9.26 -4.06 1.67
CA ASN A 457 10.26 -3.37 0.84
C ASN A 457 11.40 -2.79 1.68
N TYR A 458 12.58 -2.60 1.06
CA TYR A 458 13.71 -1.88 1.65
C TYR A 458 13.44 -0.36 1.67
N ASN A 459 12.60 0.06 2.62
CA ASN A 459 12.18 1.45 2.76
C ASN A 459 11.94 1.77 4.23
N GLU A 460 12.80 2.59 4.80
CA GLU A 460 12.86 2.94 6.22
C GLU A 460 11.60 3.71 6.69
N SER A 461 10.97 4.45 5.77
CA SER A 461 9.74 5.19 6.09
C SER A 461 8.54 4.24 6.17
N THR A 462 8.39 3.33 5.20
CA THR A 462 7.26 2.40 5.20
C THR A 462 7.40 1.31 6.26
N SER A 463 8.63 0.92 6.65
CA SER A 463 8.86 -0.04 7.72
C SER A 463 8.37 0.41 9.11
N ARG A 464 8.10 1.72 9.28
CA ARG A 464 7.49 2.29 10.50
C ARG A 464 5.96 2.27 10.49
N MET A 465 5.35 1.99 9.35
CA MET A 465 3.90 2.06 9.14
C MET A 465 3.29 0.72 8.69
N TYR A 466 4.11 -0.21 8.20
CA TYR A 466 3.67 -1.51 7.67
C TYR A 466 4.12 -2.62 8.61
N SER A 467 3.23 -3.57 8.87
CA SER A 467 3.63 -4.79 9.56
C SER A 467 4.29 -5.73 8.55
N ASP A 468 5.55 -6.03 8.78
CA ASP A 468 6.36 -6.90 7.94
C ASP A 468 7.32 -7.76 8.76
N ILE A 469 7.82 -8.83 8.14
CA ILE A 469 8.81 -9.70 8.74
C ILE A 469 10.13 -9.56 7.99
N SER A 470 11.24 -9.46 8.73
CA SER A 470 12.61 -9.60 8.26
C SER A 470 13.26 -10.82 8.89
N TYR A 471 13.92 -11.64 8.10
CA TYR A 471 14.67 -12.81 8.55
C TYR A 471 16.10 -12.72 8.03
N LEU A 472 17.07 -12.74 8.96
CA LEU A 472 18.52 -12.68 8.66
C LEU A 472 19.16 -13.99 9.10
N THR A 473 19.92 -14.60 8.21
CA THR A 473 20.55 -15.91 8.42
C THR A 473 21.85 -16.04 7.66
N CYS A 474 22.73 -16.91 8.12
CA CYS A 474 23.89 -17.41 7.37
C CYS A 474 23.79 -18.91 7.09
N ASN A 475 22.58 -19.51 7.15
CA ASN A 475 22.34 -20.89 6.79
C ASN A 475 22.87 -21.19 5.38
N GLU A 476 23.69 -22.25 5.27
CA GLU A 476 24.42 -22.56 4.03
C GLU A 476 23.49 -22.86 2.86
N SER A 477 22.43 -23.68 3.05
CA SER A 477 21.47 -24.04 2.02
C SER A 477 20.67 -22.83 1.55
N LEU A 478 20.17 -22.00 2.47
CA LEU A 478 19.50 -20.74 2.11
C LEU A 478 20.44 -19.77 1.40
N GLY A 479 21.72 -19.71 1.80
CA GLY A 479 22.74 -18.91 1.13
C GLY A 479 23.06 -19.37 -0.29
N LYS A 480 23.11 -20.71 -0.52
CA LYS A 480 23.26 -21.30 -1.86
C LYS A 480 22.05 -20.97 -2.74
N ASP A 481 20.84 -21.18 -2.21
CA ASP A 481 19.60 -20.88 -2.92
C ASP A 481 19.47 -19.40 -3.27
N ALA A 482 19.83 -18.50 -2.34
CA ALA A 482 19.88 -17.06 -2.58
C ALA A 482 20.85 -16.70 -3.71
N SER A 483 22.02 -17.37 -3.78
CA SER A 483 22.98 -17.18 -4.87
C SER A 483 22.42 -17.68 -6.21
N ALA A 484 21.79 -18.86 -6.20
CA ALA A 484 21.13 -19.45 -7.37
C ALA A 484 19.98 -18.57 -7.88
N PHE A 485 19.19 -18.01 -6.97
CA PHE A 485 18.13 -17.06 -7.28
C PHE A 485 18.66 -15.83 -8.00
N PHE A 486 19.69 -15.16 -7.47
CA PHE A 486 20.28 -14.02 -8.15
C PHE A 486 20.85 -14.38 -9.51
N ASN A 487 21.55 -15.50 -9.64
CA ASN A 487 22.11 -15.93 -10.92
C ASN A 487 21.02 -16.17 -11.98
N ALA A 488 19.87 -16.73 -11.56
CA ALA A 488 18.72 -16.93 -12.45
C ALA A 488 18.13 -15.60 -12.94
N ILE A 489 17.91 -14.63 -12.05
CA ILE A 489 17.25 -13.37 -12.40
C ILE A 489 18.20 -12.36 -13.09
N THR A 490 19.51 -12.46 -12.89
CA THR A 490 20.51 -11.56 -13.53
C THR A 490 21.09 -12.13 -14.80
N GLY A 491 21.19 -13.44 -14.93
CA GLY A 491 21.82 -14.13 -16.06
C GLY A 491 20.85 -14.70 -17.10
N TYR A 492 19.54 -14.54 -16.94
CA TYR A 492 18.52 -15.20 -17.77
C TYR A 492 18.76 -16.72 -17.92
N SER A 493 19.41 -17.32 -16.93
CA SER A 493 19.69 -18.74 -16.92
C SER A 493 18.46 -19.53 -16.46
N GLN A 494 18.40 -20.80 -16.86
CA GLN A 494 17.40 -21.69 -16.27
C GLN A 494 17.66 -21.80 -14.76
N PRO A 495 16.64 -21.59 -13.90
CA PRO A 495 16.82 -21.71 -12.46
C PRO A 495 17.27 -23.11 -12.10
N GLN A 496 18.31 -23.22 -11.29
CA GLN A 496 18.67 -24.46 -10.64
C GLN A 496 17.59 -24.82 -9.62
N PRO A 497 17.34 -26.11 -9.37
CA PRO A 497 16.46 -26.51 -8.25
C PRO A 497 17.00 -25.95 -6.94
N TYR A 498 16.13 -25.33 -6.15
CA TYR A 498 16.48 -24.90 -4.82
C TYR A 498 16.43 -26.07 -3.83
N GLU A 499 17.24 -26.01 -2.77
CA GLU A 499 17.20 -26.99 -1.69
C GLU A 499 16.03 -26.68 -0.72
N LEU A 500 15.84 -25.42 -0.37
CA LEU A 500 14.90 -24.97 0.66
C LEU A 500 13.90 -23.91 0.14
N LEU A 501 14.39 -22.93 -0.64
CA LEU A 501 13.56 -21.87 -1.17
C LEU A 501 12.56 -22.37 -2.22
N GLU A 502 11.52 -21.59 -2.43
CA GLU A 502 10.68 -21.76 -3.60
C GLU A 502 10.36 -20.39 -4.21
N SER A 503 10.19 -20.34 -5.54
CA SER A 503 9.96 -19.07 -6.24
C SER A 503 8.79 -19.10 -7.23
N ALA A 504 8.16 -17.95 -7.40
CA ALA A 504 7.26 -17.72 -8.52
C ALA A 504 8.06 -17.09 -9.69
N PRO A 505 7.64 -17.35 -10.95
CA PRO A 505 6.43 -18.10 -11.36
C PRO A 505 6.63 -19.62 -11.48
N LEU A 506 7.75 -20.16 -11.09
CA LEU A 506 8.16 -21.54 -11.40
C LEU A 506 7.44 -22.59 -10.56
N GLY A 507 7.63 -22.59 -9.26
CA GLY A 507 7.23 -23.67 -8.37
C GLY A 507 6.30 -23.25 -7.22
N LEU A 508 6.24 -21.98 -6.85
CA LEU A 508 5.60 -21.53 -5.62
C LEU A 508 4.12 -21.94 -5.53
N ARG A 509 3.31 -21.76 -6.59
CA ARG A 509 1.90 -22.24 -6.60
C ARG A 509 1.82 -23.75 -6.38
N LYS A 510 2.65 -24.51 -7.11
CA LYS A 510 2.67 -25.99 -7.02
C LYS A 510 3.05 -26.44 -5.61
N LYS A 511 4.05 -25.82 -5.00
CA LYS A 511 4.48 -26.11 -3.63
C LYS A 511 3.36 -25.86 -2.62
N LEU A 512 2.68 -24.71 -2.71
CA LEU A 512 1.53 -24.41 -1.84
C LEU A 512 0.41 -25.43 -1.99
N ILE A 513 0.03 -25.75 -3.22
CA ILE A 513 -1.02 -26.75 -3.49
C ILE A 513 -0.60 -28.12 -2.96
N SER A 514 0.64 -28.55 -3.18
CA SER A 514 1.17 -29.81 -2.63
C SER A 514 1.04 -29.87 -1.12
N MET A 515 1.45 -28.83 -0.41
CA MET A 515 1.35 -28.77 1.05
C MET A 515 -0.11 -28.78 1.55
N ILE A 516 -1.03 -28.10 0.85
CA ILE A 516 -2.46 -28.16 1.16
C ILE A 516 -3.01 -29.59 0.96
N GLU A 517 -2.63 -30.26 -0.13
CA GLU A 517 -3.05 -31.63 -0.39
C GLU A 517 -2.45 -32.62 0.62
N GLU A 518 -1.21 -32.40 1.08
CA GLU A 518 -0.61 -33.19 2.15
C GLU A 518 -1.40 -33.09 3.46
N GLU A 519 -1.81 -31.87 3.87
CA GLU A 519 -2.69 -31.71 5.03
C GLU A 519 -4.05 -32.38 4.80
N THR A 520 -4.58 -32.31 3.58
CA THR A 520 -5.82 -33.00 3.19
C THR A 520 -5.71 -34.50 3.39
N GLN A 521 -4.61 -35.12 2.92
CA GLN A 521 -4.38 -36.55 3.07
C GLN A 521 -4.20 -36.94 4.55
N ARG A 522 -3.47 -36.13 5.34
CA ARG A 522 -3.32 -36.39 6.78
C ARG A 522 -4.66 -36.36 7.50
N SER A 523 -5.52 -35.39 7.20
CA SER A 523 -6.87 -35.30 7.76
C SER A 523 -7.73 -36.50 7.41
N LEU A 524 -7.71 -36.99 6.15
CA LEU A 524 -8.42 -38.18 5.71
C LEU A 524 -7.93 -39.47 6.42
N GLN A 525 -6.67 -39.47 6.88
CA GLN A 525 -6.08 -40.54 7.70
C GLN A 525 -6.37 -40.40 9.20
N GLY A 526 -7.18 -39.41 9.61
CA GLY A 526 -7.50 -39.15 11.01
C GLY A 526 -6.40 -38.45 11.82
N GLN A 527 -5.36 -37.93 11.15
CA GLN A 527 -4.29 -37.16 11.79
C GLN A 527 -4.71 -35.71 11.98
N LYS A 528 -4.11 -35.03 12.96
CA LYS A 528 -4.27 -33.58 13.13
C LYS A 528 -3.73 -32.85 11.91
N ALA A 529 -4.55 -32.00 11.31
CA ALA A 529 -4.19 -31.20 10.15
C ALA A 529 -4.77 -29.79 10.25
N PHE A 530 -3.98 -28.80 9.96
CA PHE A 530 -4.42 -27.40 9.90
C PHE A 530 -3.57 -26.57 8.94
N ILE A 531 -4.16 -25.46 8.48
CA ILE A 531 -3.50 -24.44 7.64
C ILE A 531 -3.83 -23.08 8.22
N TYR A 532 -2.85 -22.35 8.68
CA TYR A 532 -2.98 -20.98 9.17
C TYR A 532 -2.16 -20.04 8.29
N ALA A 533 -2.76 -18.96 7.80
CA ALA A 533 -2.04 -18.00 6.96
C ALA A 533 -2.48 -16.58 7.19
N LYS A 534 -1.51 -15.66 7.11
CA LYS A 534 -1.72 -14.22 7.03
C LYS A 534 -1.24 -13.74 5.66
N LEU A 535 -2.09 -13.02 4.92
CA LEU A 535 -1.85 -12.56 3.56
C LEU A 535 -2.49 -11.19 3.33
N ASN A 536 -2.12 -10.50 2.24
CA ASN A 536 -2.87 -9.31 1.82
C ASN A 536 -4.06 -9.68 0.93
N ALA A 537 -3.93 -10.72 0.09
CA ALA A 537 -4.98 -11.11 -0.83
C ALA A 537 -4.99 -12.62 -1.13
N LEU A 538 -6.20 -13.16 -1.29
CA LEU A 538 -6.48 -14.51 -1.73
C LEU A 538 -7.45 -14.45 -2.92
N VAL A 539 -6.94 -14.68 -4.13
CA VAL A 539 -7.68 -14.54 -5.40
C VAL A 539 -7.47 -15.74 -6.33
N ASP A 540 -6.38 -16.49 -6.13
CA ASP A 540 -6.00 -17.60 -7.01
C ASP A 540 -7.01 -18.75 -6.97
N PRO A 541 -7.69 -19.07 -8.10
CA PRO A 541 -8.74 -20.09 -8.11
C PRO A 541 -8.24 -21.49 -7.77
N GLU A 542 -7.02 -21.85 -8.15
CA GLU A 542 -6.47 -23.19 -7.90
C GLU A 542 -6.21 -23.40 -6.41
N ILE A 543 -5.63 -22.38 -5.74
CA ILE A 543 -5.42 -22.41 -4.29
C ILE A 543 -6.76 -22.42 -3.54
N ILE A 544 -7.73 -21.59 -3.97
CA ILE A 544 -9.08 -21.57 -3.35
C ILE A 544 -9.73 -22.95 -3.46
N GLN A 545 -9.67 -23.61 -4.62
CA GLN A 545 -10.20 -24.95 -4.79
C GLN A 545 -9.47 -26.00 -3.93
N ALA A 546 -8.15 -25.88 -3.79
CA ALA A 546 -7.39 -26.76 -2.90
C ALA A 546 -7.82 -26.58 -1.43
N MET A 547 -8.04 -25.33 -0.97
CA MET A 547 -8.56 -25.03 0.36
C MET A 547 -9.96 -25.62 0.59
N TYR A 548 -10.84 -25.56 -0.40
CA TYR A 548 -12.17 -26.19 -0.30
C TYR A 548 -12.07 -27.71 -0.18
N ARG A 549 -11.17 -28.38 -0.92
CA ARG A 549 -10.93 -29.81 -0.75
C ARG A 549 -10.41 -30.13 0.64
N ALA A 550 -9.46 -29.34 1.15
CA ALA A 550 -8.92 -29.48 2.50
C ALA A 550 -10.02 -29.34 3.57
N SER A 551 -10.88 -28.33 3.43
CA SER A 551 -12.00 -28.14 4.36
C SER A 551 -12.98 -29.31 4.37
N ARG A 552 -13.36 -29.83 3.20
CA ARG A 552 -14.23 -31.02 3.10
C ARG A 552 -13.62 -32.27 3.73
N ALA A 553 -12.30 -32.36 3.74
CA ALA A 553 -11.58 -33.44 4.39
C ALA A 553 -11.41 -33.24 5.91
N GLY A 554 -11.88 -32.11 6.47
CA GLY A 554 -11.82 -31.84 7.90
C GLY A 554 -10.59 -31.02 8.35
N VAL A 555 -9.76 -30.52 7.41
CA VAL A 555 -8.62 -29.65 7.73
C VAL A 555 -9.12 -28.32 8.28
N VAL A 556 -8.62 -27.89 9.44
CA VAL A 556 -8.94 -26.59 10.02
C VAL A 556 -8.13 -25.50 9.31
N VAL A 557 -8.81 -24.57 8.64
CA VAL A 557 -8.18 -23.46 7.91
C VAL A 557 -8.52 -22.12 8.57
N ARG A 558 -7.50 -21.38 9.00
CA ARG A 558 -7.64 -20.02 9.53
C ARG A 558 -6.84 -19.04 8.71
N LEU A 559 -7.50 -18.04 8.15
CA LEU A 559 -6.88 -17.07 7.27
C LEU A 559 -7.06 -15.66 7.83
N ASN A 560 -5.99 -14.88 7.85
CA ASN A 560 -6.03 -13.44 8.07
C ASN A 560 -5.73 -12.74 6.75
N ILE A 561 -6.78 -12.21 6.09
CA ILE A 561 -6.69 -11.57 4.78
C ILE A 561 -7.04 -10.09 4.92
N ARG A 562 -6.06 -9.22 4.81
CA ARG A 562 -6.27 -7.78 4.96
C ARG A 562 -7.22 -7.18 3.91
N GLY A 563 -6.97 -7.47 2.64
CA GLY A 563 -7.66 -6.85 1.50
C GLY A 563 -8.64 -7.77 0.79
N ILE A 564 -8.29 -8.15 -0.44
CA ILE A 564 -9.15 -8.95 -1.33
C ILE A 564 -9.18 -10.41 -0.87
N CYS A 565 -10.37 -10.94 -0.68
CA CYS A 565 -10.61 -12.38 -0.50
C CYS A 565 -11.74 -12.83 -1.41
N CYS A 566 -11.41 -13.71 -2.37
CA CYS A 566 -12.40 -14.27 -3.29
C CYS A 566 -12.96 -15.62 -2.80
N LEU A 567 -12.43 -16.17 -1.70
CA LEU A 567 -12.90 -17.39 -1.05
C LEU A 567 -14.15 -17.10 -0.19
N LYS A 568 -15.15 -17.98 -0.23
CA LYS A 568 -16.33 -17.95 0.65
C LYS A 568 -16.09 -18.91 1.83
N PRO A 569 -15.97 -18.41 3.07
CA PRO A 569 -15.82 -19.26 4.25
C PRO A 569 -17.16 -19.71 4.83
N GLY A 570 -17.19 -20.80 5.59
CA GLY A 570 -18.33 -21.22 6.39
C GLY A 570 -19.55 -21.70 5.61
N VAL A 571 -19.38 -22.07 4.34
CA VAL A 571 -20.47 -22.62 3.50
C VAL A 571 -20.58 -24.11 3.74
N GLU A 572 -21.79 -24.57 4.07
CA GLU A 572 -22.10 -25.98 4.32
C GLU A 572 -21.74 -26.87 3.13
N GLY A 573 -21.07 -27.99 3.39
CA GLY A 573 -20.58 -28.94 2.39
C GLY A 573 -19.43 -28.41 1.51
N LEU A 574 -18.91 -27.20 1.77
CA LEU A 574 -17.83 -26.60 0.98
C LEU A 574 -16.67 -26.12 1.85
N SER A 575 -16.93 -25.23 2.80
CA SER A 575 -15.89 -24.49 3.52
C SER A 575 -16.20 -24.32 5.02
N GLU A 576 -16.90 -25.26 5.62
CA GLU A 576 -17.31 -25.25 7.04
C GLU A 576 -16.14 -25.10 8.00
N ASN A 577 -14.98 -25.67 7.62
CA ASN A 577 -13.77 -25.63 8.42
C ASN A 577 -12.83 -24.45 8.08
N ILE A 578 -13.31 -23.51 7.24
CA ILE A 578 -12.53 -22.31 6.86
C ILE A 578 -13.11 -21.11 7.60
N SER A 579 -12.24 -20.38 8.28
CA SER A 579 -12.53 -19.08 8.84
C SER A 579 -11.59 -18.01 8.30
N VAL A 580 -12.14 -16.84 7.98
CA VAL A 580 -11.37 -15.70 7.46
C VAL A 580 -11.62 -14.48 8.32
N VAL A 581 -10.54 -13.84 8.77
CA VAL A 581 -10.56 -12.56 9.45
C VAL A 581 -9.75 -11.53 8.69
N SER A 582 -10.06 -10.26 8.91
CA SER A 582 -9.33 -9.12 8.33
C SER A 582 -9.09 -8.10 9.43
N ILE A 583 -7.87 -7.61 9.57
CA ILE A 583 -7.53 -6.55 10.52
C ILE A 583 -7.23 -5.29 9.74
N VAL A 584 -7.93 -4.20 10.09
CA VAL A 584 -7.62 -2.83 9.67
C VAL A 584 -7.40 -2.03 10.94
N ASP A 585 -6.18 -1.59 11.15
CA ASP A 585 -5.77 -0.92 12.38
C ASP A 585 -4.73 0.17 12.04
N ARG A 586 -4.05 0.69 13.02
CA ARG A 586 -3.04 1.75 12.97
C ARG A 586 -1.95 1.53 11.92
N PHE A 587 -1.42 0.30 11.85
CA PHE A 587 -0.41 -0.12 10.88
C PHE A 587 -1.03 -0.93 9.76
N LEU A 588 -0.48 -0.79 8.56
CA LEU A 588 -0.92 -1.57 7.42
C LEU A 588 -0.42 -3.02 7.55
N GLU A 589 -1.34 -3.96 7.64
CA GLU A 589 -1.05 -5.39 7.74
C GLU A 589 -0.53 -5.93 6.41
N HIS A 590 0.80 -6.10 6.29
CA HIS A 590 1.46 -6.43 5.02
C HIS A 590 2.20 -7.77 5.02
N ALA A 591 2.62 -8.28 6.17
CA ALA A 591 3.36 -9.54 6.27
C ALA A 591 2.59 -10.72 5.67
N ARG A 592 3.32 -11.67 5.05
CA ARG A 592 2.79 -12.97 4.64
C ARG A 592 3.50 -14.03 5.45
N ILE A 593 2.72 -14.73 6.27
CA ILE A 593 3.16 -15.81 7.16
C ILE A 593 2.26 -17.01 6.90
N ILE A 594 2.84 -18.17 6.70
CA ILE A 594 2.12 -19.41 6.38
C ILE A 594 2.59 -20.50 7.34
N HIS A 595 1.65 -21.23 7.94
CA HIS A 595 1.91 -22.28 8.89
C HIS A 595 1.04 -23.50 8.60
N PHE A 596 1.68 -24.62 8.28
CA PHE A 596 1.07 -25.94 8.11
C PHE A 596 1.40 -26.83 9.31
N CYS A 597 0.46 -27.70 9.70
CA CYS A 597 0.67 -28.68 10.78
C CYS A 597 1.78 -29.69 10.46
N HIS A 598 1.87 -30.09 9.21
CA HIS A 598 2.91 -30.95 8.66
C HIS A 598 3.22 -32.19 9.54
N GLY A 599 2.16 -32.90 9.96
CA GLY A 599 2.30 -34.06 10.83
C GLY A 599 2.81 -33.74 12.24
N GLY A 600 2.65 -32.52 12.72
CA GLY A 600 3.11 -32.07 14.03
C GLY A 600 4.55 -31.48 14.04
N GLN A 601 5.20 -31.37 12.88
CA GLN A 601 6.55 -30.80 12.75
C GLN A 601 6.54 -29.30 12.44
N ASP A 602 5.37 -28.68 12.32
CA ASP A 602 5.17 -27.24 12.09
C ASP A 602 6.04 -26.68 10.96
N ALA A 603 5.55 -26.74 9.72
CA ALA A 603 6.21 -26.08 8.59
C ALA A 603 5.77 -24.63 8.50
N VAL A 604 6.69 -23.69 8.73
CA VAL A 604 6.43 -22.26 8.79
C VAL A 604 7.23 -21.52 7.72
N PHE A 605 6.57 -20.60 7.01
CA PHE A 605 7.18 -19.85 5.93
C PHE A 605 6.85 -18.35 6.05
N ILE A 606 7.77 -17.53 5.53
CA ILE A 606 7.46 -16.15 5.13
C ILE A 606 7.46 -16.05 3.62
N SER A 607 6.69 -15.11 3.06
CA SER A 607 6.64 -14.94 1.61
C SER A 607 6.53 -13.47 1.20
N SER A 608 7.03 -13.15 0.01
CA SER A 608 6.74 -11.90 -0.66
C SER A 608 5.44 -11.96 -1.49
N ALA A 609 4.93 -13.16 -1.77
CA ALA A 609 3.78 -13.42 -2.62
C ALA A 609 2.45 -13.36 -1.86
N ASP A 610 1.46 -12.70 -2.45
CA ASP A 610 0.05 -12.96 -2.14
C ASP A 610 -0.47 -14.15 -2.98
N TRP A 611 -1.52 -14.81 -2.52
CA TRP A 611 -2.13 -15.93 -3.23
C TRP A 611 -3.09 -15.43 -4.32
N MET A 612 -2.50 -14.94 -5.39
CA MET A 612 -3.21 -14.38 -6.54
C MET A 612 -2.45 -14.63 -7.84
N PRO A 613 -3.15 -14.82 -8.99
CA PRO A 613 -2.53 -15.13 -10.28
C PRO A 613 -1.40 -14.16 -10.66
N ARG A 614 -1.59 -12.86 -10.44
CA ARG A 614 -0.56 -11.85 -10.72
C ARG A 614 0.75 -12.11 -9.98
N SER A 615 0.69 -12.50 -8.70
CA SER A 615 1.87 -12.80 -7.90
C SER A 615 2.51 -14.13 -8.27
N LEU A 616 1.70 -15.13 -8.63
CA LEU A 616 2.15 -16.49 -8.86
C LEU A 616 2.57 -16.79 -10.31
N ASP A 617 2.10 -15.97 -11.29
CA ASP A 617 2.37 -16.19 -12.72
C ASP A 617 3.23 -15.10 -13.37
N ARG A 618 3.13 -13.85 -12.87
CA ARG A 618 3.71 -12.68 -13.55
C ARG A 618 4.70 -11.90 -12.69
N ARG A 619 5.07 -12.44 -11.53
CA ARG A 619 6.04 -11.84 -10.63
C ARG A 619 7.11 -12.84 -10.21
N ILE A 620 8.28 -12.29 -9.91
CA ILE A 620 9.34 -12.99 -9.23
C ILE A 620 9.13 -12.77 -7.73
N GLU A 621 8.74 -13.83 -7.05
CA GLU A 621 8.44 -13.85 -5.61
C GLU A 621 9.21 -14.97 -4.95
N LEU A 622 9.35 -14.93 -3.62
CA LEU A 622 9.99 -15.97 -2.82
C LEU A 622 9.07 -16.49 -1.73
N LEU A 623 9.17 -17.78 -1.47
CA LEU A 623 8.68 -18.48 -0.30
C LEU A 623 9.90 -19.00 0.46
N THR A 624 10.11 -18.52 1.68
CA THR A 624 11.28 -18.83 2.51
C THR A 624 10.85 -19.64 3.73
N PRO A 625 11.30 -20.87 3.90
CA PRO A 625 11.05 -21.66 5.10
C PRO A 625 11.84 -21.07 6.28
N ILE A 626 11.26 -21.14 7.47
CA ILE A 626 11.90 -20.76 8.71
C ILE A 626 12.24 -22.03 9.49
N GLU A 627 13.51 -22.43 9.41
CA GLU A 627 13.99 -23.66 10.03
C GLU A 627 14.44 -23.48 11.48
N ASP A 628 14.99 -22.29 11.82
CA ASP A 628 15.40 -21.99 13.18
C ASP A 628 14.24 -22.10 14.18
N PRO A 629 14.35 -22.97 15.23
CA PRO A 629 13.25 -23.22 16.15
C PRO A 629 12.75 -21.97 16.88
N THR A 630 13.66 -21.05 17.25
CA THR A 630 13.32 -19.81 17.97
C THR A 630 12.53 -18.87 17.10
N SER A 631 12.99 -18.64 15.88
CA SER A 631 12.31 -17.82 14.86
C SER A 631 10.96 -18.43 14.46
N LYS A 632 10.90 -19.75 14.32
CA LYS A 632 9.67 -20.51 14.03
C LYS A 632 8.61 -20.28 15.12
N GLN A 633 8.97 -20.45 16.39
CA GLN A 633 8.05 -20.25 17.51
C GLN A 633 7.59 -18.78 17.62
N LYS A 634 8.50 -17.82 17.37
CA LYS A 634 8.15 -16.39 17.32
C LYS A 634 7.09 -16.11 16.26
N LEU A 635 7.23 -16.66 15.05
CA LEU A 635 6.25 -16.50 13.96
C LEU A 635 4.89 -17.16 14.29
N ILE A 636 4.90 -18.35 14.88
CA ILE A 636 3.67 -19.03 15.32
C ILE A 636 2.94 -18.17 16.36
N GLY A 637 3.67 -17.59 17.33
CA GLY A 637 3.12 -16.67 18.33
C GLY A 637 2.54 -15.39 17.71
N ILE A 638 3.24 -14.80 16.76
CA ILE A 638 2.76 -13.62 16.01
C ILE A 638 1.46 -13.95 15.28
N LEU A 639 1.43 -15.07 14.54
CA LEU A 639 0.25 -15.49 13.78
C LEU A 639 -0.94 -15.82 14.70
N ALA A 640 -0.69 -16.47 15.84
CA ALA A 640 -1.71 -16.74 16.84
C ALA A 640 -2.32 -15.45 17.42
N THR A 641 -1.50 -14.42 17.66
CA THR A 641 -1.95 -13.11 18.17
C THR A 641 -2.92 -12.45 17.19
N TYR A 642 -2.67 -12.52 15.88
CA TYR A 642 -3.59 -11.98 14.88
C TYR A 642 -4.96 -12.67 14.89
N PHE A 643 -5.03 -13.98 15.14
CA PHE A 643 -6.31 -14.71 15.21
C PHE A 643 -7.07 -14.50 16.52
N GLN A 644 -6.45 -13.91 17.52
CA GLN A 644 -7.08 -13.58 18.80
C GLN A 644 -7.62 -12.14 18.85
N ASP A 645 -7.36 -11.30 17.83
CA ASP A 645 -7.87 -9.93 17.79
C ASP A 645 -9.39 -9.92 17.80
N ASN A 646 -9.98 -9.24 18.81
CA ASN A 646 -11.40 -9.06 18.98
C ASN A 646 -11.81 -7.58 19.09
N GLN A 647 -10.95 -6.66 18.70
CA GLN A 647 -11.22 -5.22 18.73
C GLN A 647 -11.21 -4.59 17.32
N ASN A 648 -10.26 -4.97 16.48
CA ASN A 648 -10.09 -4.42 15.14
C ASN A 648 -10.18 -5.47 14.03
N ALA A 649 -10.46 -6.72 14.38
CA ALA A 649 -10.72 -7.78 13.44
C ALA A 649 -12.16 -7.78 12.92
N TRP A 650 -12.31 -8.15 11.65
CA TRP A 650 -13.56 -8.32 10.93
C TRP A 650 -13.63 -9.75 10.42
N LYS A 651 -14.71 -10.45 10.72
CA LYS A 651 -14.96 -11.82 10.22
C LYS A 651 -15.66 -11.74 8.87
N LEU A 652 -15.11 -12.43 7.87
CA LEU A 652 -15.79 -12.64 6.59
C LEU A 652 -16.86 -13.72 6.74
N THR A 653 -18.06 -13.44 6.26
CA THR A 653 -19.22 -14.35 6.29
C THR A 653 -19.41 -15.04 4.92
N ALA A 654 -20.24 -16.08 4.88
CA ALA A 654 -20.49 -16.90 3.68
C ALA A 654 -21.10 -16.10 2.51
N ASP A 655 -21.85 -15.04 2.79
CA ASP A 655 -22.41 -14.12 1.79
C ASP A 655 -21.38 -13.10 1.28
N GLY A 656 -20.16 -13.14 1.82
CA GLY A 656 -19.09 -12.23 1.46
C GLY A 656 -19.15 -10.86 2.16
N SER A 657 -20.01 -10.68 3.17
CA SER A 657 -20.01 -9.49 4.04
C SER A 657 -18.95 -9.61 5.13
N TYR A 658 -18.68 -8.51 5.83
CA TYR A 658 -17.75 -8.48 6.95
C TYR A 658 -18.44 -7.96 8.20
N GLU A 659 -18.32 -8.72 9.28
CA GLU A 659 -18.84 -8.39 10.61
C GLU A 659 -17.68 -8.06 11.54
N ARG A 660 -17.76 -6.93 12.25
CA ARG A 660 -16.74 -6.58 13.24
C ARG A 660 -16.81 -7.54 14.41
N LEU A 661 -15.66 -8.05 14.82
CA LEU A 661 -15.58 -8.86 16.04
C LEU A 661 -15.63 -7.94 17.26
N GLU A 662 -16.46 -8.31 18.23
CA GLU A 662 -16.54 -7.64 19.52
C GLU A 662 -16.26 -8.64 20.64
N PRO A 663 -15.58 -8.22 21.72
CA PRO A 663 -15.31 -9.11 22.84
C PRO A 663 -16.63 -9.58 23.49
N ILE A 664 -16.76 -10.87 23.68
CA ILE A 664 -17.89 -11.46 24.41
C ILE A 664 -17.76 -11.10 25.89
N PRO A 665 -18.89 -10.87 26.63
CA PRO A 665 -18.83 -10.61 28.06
C PRO A 665 -17.97 -11.64 28.82
N GLY A 666 -16.97 -11.16 29.57
CA GLY A 666 -16.00 -12.00 30.28
C GLY A 666 -14.75 -12.36 29.46
N GLN A 667 -14.66 -12.04 28.20
CA GLN A 667 -13.47 -12.19 27.38
C GLN A 667 -12.53 -10.96 27.50
N SER A 668 -11.22 -11.20 27.57
CA SER A 668 -10.25 -10.12 27.55
C SER A 668 -10.25 -9.38 26.20
N HIS A 669 -10.13 -8.06 26.27
CA HIS A 669 -9.97 -7.23 25.07
C HIS A 669 -8.57 -7.39 24.50
N LEU A 670 -8.45 -7.91 23.27
CA LEU A 670 -7.19 -8.09 22.60
C LEU A 670 -7.18 -7.35 21.26
N ARG A 671 -6.26 -6.38 21.15
CA ARG A 671 -5.91 -5.68 19.93
C ARG A 671 -4.52 -6.18 19.50
N ALA A 672 -4.45 -6.92 18.38
CA ALA A 672 -3.23 -7.63 17.97
C ALA A 672 -2.02 -6.70 17.84
N GLN A 673 -2.16 -5.54 17.21
CA GLN A 673 -1.04 -4.60 17.05
C GLN A 673 -0.52 -4.07 18.39
N LYS A 674 -1.42 -3.78 19.35
CA LYS A 674 -1.03 -3.36 20.69
C LYS A 674 -0.30 -4.48 21.46
N GLN A 675 -0.81 -5.71 21.33
CA GLN A 675 -0.21 -6.88 21.98
C GLN A 675 1.19 -7.15 21.44
N LEU A 676 1.38 -7.09 20.10
CA LEU A 676 2.68 -7.29 19.47
C LEU A 676 3.69 -6.19 19.88
N TYR A 677 3.24 -4.94 19.92
CA TYR A 677 4.08 -3.84 20.42
C TYR A 677 4.47 -4.06 21.89
N GLN A 678 3.51 -4.39 22.76
CA GLN A 678 3.77 -4.64 24.18
C GLN A 678 4.74 -5.80 24.37
N SER A 679 4.58 -6.88 23.61
CA SER A 679 5.50 -8.03 23.64
C SER A 679 6.93 -7.63 23.27
N SER A 680 7.10 -6.73 22.29
CA SER A 680 8.44 -6.20 21.94
C SER A 680 9.02 -5.36 23.05
N VAL A 681 8.22 -4.50 23.69
CA VAL A 681 8.66 -3.70 24.86
C VAL A 681 9.06 -4.60 26.03
N ASP A 682 8.26 -5.63 26.34
CA ASP A 682 8.52 -6.53 27.45
C ASP A 682 9.75 -7.40 27.20
N SER A 683 10.00 -7.81 25.96
CA SER A 683 11.20 -8.55 25.57
C SER A 683 12.48 -7.72 25.80
N VAL A 684 12.46 -6.42 25.49
CA VAL A 684 13.59 -5.51 25.75
C VAL A 684 13.84 -5.39 27.26
N LYS A 685 12.79 -5.15 28.03
CA LYS A 685 12.90 -5.05 29.50
C LYS A 685 13.45 -6.33 30.14
N ALA A 686 12.98 -7.48 29.67
CA ALA A 686 13.46 -8.78 30.15
C ALA A 686 14.97 -8.97 29.86
N ALA A 687 15.43 -8.59 28.66
CA ALA A 687 16.85 -8.66 28.30
C ALA A 687 17.72 -7.70 29.13
N GLU A 688 17.24 -6.47 29.37
CA GLU A 688 17.95 -5.51 30.24
C GLU A 688 18.06 -6.00 31.67
N LEU A 689 17.02 -6.59 32.22
CA LEU A 689 17.05 -7.19 33.56
C LEU A 689 18.02 -8.38 33.64
N ALA A 690 18.04 -9.25 32.63
CA ALA A 690 18.95 -10.36 32.54
C ALA A 690 20.44 -9.91 32.46
N THR A 691 20.70 -8.77 31.82
CA THR A 691 22.05 -8.19 31.73
C THR A 691 22.47 -7.57 33.06
N ARG A 692 21.55 -6.91 33.77
CA ARG A 692 21.83 -6.33 35.12
C ARG A 692 22.10 -7.38 36.21
N SER A 693 21.51 -8.56 36.10
CA SER A 693 21.72 -9.67 37.06
C SER A 693 23.08 -10.37 36.91
N LYS A 694 23.86 -10.05 35.86
CA LYS A 694 25.22 -10.58 35.64
C LYS A 694 26.33 -9.68 36.17
N PHE A 695 26.01 -8.65 36.92
CA PHE A 695 27.02 -7.80 37.54
C PHE A 695 27.67 -8.55 38.72
N GLU A 696 28.83 -9.13 38.48
CA GLU A 696 29.71 -9.63 39.56
C GLU A 696 30.44 -8.43 40.16
N PRO A 697 30.29 -8.14 41.46
CA PRO A 697 31.07 -7.10 42.09
C PRO A 697 32.54 -7.52 42.11
N HIS A 698 33.43 -6.74 41.51
CA HIS A 698 34.84 -6.86 41.73
C HIS A 698 35.12 -6.57 43.22
N LEU A 699 35.32 -7.63 43.99
CA LEU A 699 35.95 -7.51 45.32
C LEU A 699 37.41 -7.17 45.07
N PRO A 700 37.93 -6.10 45.67
CA PRO A 700 39.38 -5.84 45.62
C PRO A 700 40.10 -7.01 46.24
N GLN A 701 41.05 -7.58 45.51
CA GLN A 701 41.99 -8.55 46.07
C GLN A 701 42.78 -7.85 47.21
N GLN A 702 42.70 -8.39 48.44
CA GLN A 702 43.48 -7.97 49.58
C GLN A 702 44.95 -8.31 49.39
#